data_08591c77e9b24fdd7a685e92a5340bda
#
_entry.id   08591c77e9b24fdd7a685e92a5340bda
#
_cell.length_a   1.000
_cell.length_b   1.000
_cell.length_c   1.000
_cell.angle_alpha   90.00
_cell.angle_beta   90.00
_cell.angle_gamma   90.00
#
_symmetry.space_group_name_H-M   'P 1'
#
loop_
_entity.id
_entity.type
_entity.pdbx_description
1 polymer ?
#
loop_
_entity_poly.entity_id
_entity_poly.type
_entity_poly.pdbx_seq_one_letter_code
_entity_poly.pdbx_strand_id
1 'polypeptide(L)'
;MTSTRKAPFSHNTMSRALFLLLLLCLPGLETSAATPLRQQLVFDYGWKFHLCQDTTEVVSALQQLGITDMPHFGTDASAPKGGATIGETEPEIQTAQTEAAVGVGAPTGSANGGKETNASAAFADVQLPHDWSIALPIDPKQGGSAGYLPGGQGIYTKDFTLPSSIKSNDQVAVYFGAAYHRATVWLNGHKLGYHMYGYTGFEMDMTPYLNRKGQNRLVVHLNTEEKSRWYTGAGIYRHAYLHVTGRQHIKTWGVYAKVTCEDGQWTIAPVVELTNGEGCKVSHQVLDAQGKVHIKAFSGSAVMDNPRLWTLDDPYLYILRTCVRDARGQLVDQTDTRFGVRSFSFDADRGFSLNGQPMKLKGMCLHQDVGTLGVAVPDRVMERRLQALKDFGCNAIRSSHNPASEEFLNICDTLGLLVLDEAFDKWKSGFYAPFFDDNAVQDITDMVVSHRNHPSIIIWSIGNEVQEAWNEDEVGVERARMFNDLVHRLDPTRPTLVACQQGFQDKFGEVTDLVGYNYLEPRMVADHKRHPNRKLLVTEAFVYYSGLRENIVRDWVERNPWYFVEDNDFVAGSFLWAGVDYHGESSPWPAKGWCSCPFDMTLEERPQAAYYHPAWKPEEPYLKLVVRDNCFDQAVGTDHWQYPIMADTWDLPFSDGRTVQIRCYTTCDSVQFYFPMWSNPQLPLKPRVTADYPDHTITLQLPARHGKVLAVGYKDGQPILRDSLVNRGKVAGLKMECDRPSLVTLPQELSAAGGSQQNVAHVRLTLVDKDGYRQQMDPRLITAEVEGQGTLLGIETGDFRRDGFTGQSIKSYFGSALLRIQSTHETGSIRVKVTVEGLPEPYYLDIPVKGRP
;
A
#
# COMPACT_ATOMS: atom_id res chain seq x y z
N MET A 1 29.15 59.86 6.23
CA MET A 1 29.39 59.02 5.07
C MET A 1 28.71 57.69 5.31
N THR A 2 27.64 57.48 4.65
CA THR A 2 26.65 56.39 4.73
C THR A 2 27.18 55.10 4.18
N SER A 3 26.99 54.01 4.92
CA SER A 3 27.15 52.65 4.44
C SER A 3 25.98 51.77 4.96
N THR A 4 25.08 51.50 4.07
CA THR A 4 23.92 50.60 4.23
C THR A 4 24.37 49.14 4.20
N ARG A 5 24.12 48.39 5.29
CA ARG A 5 24.22 46.91 5.32
C ARG A 5 22.93 46.31 4.81
N LYS A 6 23.02 45.55 3.73
CA LYS A 6 22.00 44.63 3.27
C LYS A 6 22.12 43.29 4.03
N ALA A 7 21.02 42.82 4.57
CA ALA A 7 20.88 41.47 5.10
C ALA A 7 20.70 40.46 3.94
N PRO A 8 21.13 39.20 4.05
CA PRO A 8 20.84 38.17 3.08
C PRO A 8 19.49 37.51 3.37
N PHE A 9 18.63 37.56 2.40
CA PHE A 9 17.37 36.78 2.37
C PHE A 9 17.67 35.32 2.08
N SER A 10 17.09 34.46 2.91
CA SER A 10 17.00 33.02 2.65
C SER A 10 16.00 32.75 1.52
N HIS A 11 16.48 32.17 0.43
CA HIS A 11 15.63 31.64 -0.63
C HIS A 11 15.78 30.12 -0.65
N ASN A 12 14.72 29.43 -0.27
CA ASN A 12 14.41 28.11 -0.84
C ASN A 12 12.98 27.68 -0.50
N THR A 13 12.00 28.36 -1.08
CA THR A 13 10.62 27.89 -1.20
C THR A 13 9.94 28.60 -2.37
N MET A 14 10.40 28.35 -3.60
CA MET A 14 9.66 28.75 -4.80
C MET A 14 10.32 28.15 -6.04
N SER A 15 10.01 26.91 -6.35
CA SER A 15 10.29 26.37 -7.69
C SER A 15 9.48 25.12 -8.03
N ARG A 16 8.14 25.14 -7.80
CA ARG A 16 7.22 24.09 -8.29
C ARG A 16 5.89 24.61 -8.82
N ALA A 17 5.83 25.89 -9.22
CA ALA A 17 4.58 26.46 -9.73
C ALA A 17 4.82 27.37 -10.93
N LEU A 18 5.47 26.87 -12.00
CA LEU A 18 5.45 27.57 -13.29
C LEU A 18 5.88 26.66 -14.45
N PHE A 19 5.07 25.69 -14.83
CA PHE A 19 5.10 25.04 -16.15
C PHE A 19 3.68 24.57 -16.54
N LEU A 20 2.76 25.51 -16.55
CA LEU A 20 1.47 25.37 -17.24
C LEU A 20 1.14 26.73 -17.82
N LEU A 21 1.41 26.91 -19.08
CA LEU A 21 0.77 27.86 -19.99
C LEU A 21 1.75 28.24 -21.10
N LEU A 22 1.63 27.57 -22.21
CA LEU A 22 1.82 28.14 -23.57
C LEU A 22 1.45 27.06 -24.61
N LEU A 23 0.15 26.90 -24.81
CA LEU A 23 -0.42 26.38 -26.04
C LEU A 23 -1.65 27.22 -26.30
N LEU A 24 -1.44 28.38 -26.91
CA LEU A 24 -2.51 29.26 -27.42
C LEU A 24 -2.51 29.24 -28.94
N CYS A 25 -3.59 28.71 -29.47
CA CYS A 25 -4.29 29.17 -30.68
C CYS A 25 -3.51 29.31 -32.00
N LEU A 26 -3.61 28.28 -32.82
CA LEU A 26 -3.81 28.45 -34.25
C LEU A 26 -5.19 27.87 -34.63
N PRO A 27 -6.10 28.62 -35.24
CA PRO A 27 -7.38 28.12 -35.68
C PRO A 27 -7.24 27.46 -37.06
N GLY A 28 -7.82 26.28 -37.19
CA GLY A 28 -8.21 25.72 -38.49
C GLY A 28 -7.20 24.78 -39.17
N LEU A 29 -7.18 23.56 -38.70
CA LEU A 29 -7.07 22.34 -39.48
C LEU A 29 -7.67 21.23 -38.62
N GLU A 30 -8.94 20.92 -38.82
CA GLU A 30 -9.50 19.65 -38.37
C GLU A 30 -8.79 18.53 -39.13
N THR A 31 -7.62 18.17 -38.68
CA THR A 31 -7.06 16.85 -38.98
C THR A 31 -7.91 15.87 -38.21
N SER A 32 -8.78 15.15 -38.90
CA SER A 32 -9.37 13.90 -38.42
C SER A 32 -8.23 13.12 -37.73
N ALA A 33 -8.20 13.13 -36.40
CA ALA A 33 -7.21 12.38 -35.64
C ALA A 33 -7.38 10.91 -36.03
N ALA A 34 -6.36 10.32 -36.64
CA ALA A 34 -6.40 8.91 -36.99
C ALA A 34 -6.68 8.10 -35.73
N THR A 35 -7.68 7.22 -35.79
CA THR A 35 -8.00 6.33 -34.67
C THR A 35 -6.71 5.65 -34.18
N PRO A 36 -6.40 5.71 -32.88
CA PRO A 36 -5.21 5.05 -32.33
C PRO A 36 -5.20 3.56 -32.74
N LEU A 37 -4.03 3.04 -33.05
CA LEU A 37 -3.86 1.63 -33.42
C LEU A 37 -4.14 0.68 -32.24
N ARG A 38 -3.88 1.16 -31.04
CA ARG A 38 -4.17 0.50 -29.77
C ARG A 38 -4.92 1.47 -28.87
N GLN A 39 -5.94 0.96 -28.15
CA GLN A 39 -6.68 1.75 -27.19
C GLN A 39 -6.80 0.97 -25.89
N GLN A 40 -6.65 1.66 -24.75
CA GLN A 40 -7.03 1.20 -23.43
C GLN A 40 -8.14 2.13 -22.95
N LEU A 41 -9.34 1.59 -22.79
CA LEU A 41 -10.54 2.36 -22.45
C LEU A 41 -10.99 2.03 -21.04
N VAL A 42 -11.35 3.05 -20.25
CA VAL A 42 -11.89 2.89 -18.90
C VAL A 42 -13.15 2.03 -18.92
N PHE A 43 -13.23 1.05 -18.04
CA PHE A 43 -14.34 0.11 -17.95
C PHE A 43 -14.85 -0.08 -16.51
N ASP A 44 -14.69 0.96 -15.68
CA ASP A 44 -14.96 0.93 -14.24
C ASP A 44 -16.41 1.21 -13.85
N TYR A 45 -17.21 1.81 -14.73
CA TYR A 45 -18.54 2.32 -14.38
C TYR A 45 -19.67 1.46 -14.97
N GLY A 46 -20.88 1.59 -14.43
CA GLY A 46 -22.06 0.88 -14.92
C GLY A 46 -22.06 -0.62 -14.64
N TRP A 47 -21.33 -1.07 -13.65
CA TRP A 47 -21.40 -2.43 -13.13
C TRP A 47 -22.58 -2.60 -12.18
N LYS A 48 -23.07 -3.82 -12.08
CA LYS A 48 -24.03 -4.27 -11.08
C LYS A 48 -23.45 -5.45 -10.32
N PHE A 49 -23.75 -5.53 -9.04
CA PHE A 49 -23.23 -6.54 -8.12
C PHE A 49 -24.34 -7.21 -7.32
N HIS A 50 -24.22 -8.51 -7.11
CA HIS A 50 -25.05 -9.32 -6.24
C HIS A 50 -24.20 -10.22 -5.38
N LEU A 51 -24.36 -10.14 -4.04
CA LEU A 51 -23.74 -11.05 -3.09
C LEU A 51 -24.68 -12.22 -2.86
N CYS A 52 -24.20 -13.42 -3.16
CA CYS A 52 -24.96 -14.65 -2.98
C CYS A 52 -24.82 -15.20 -1.56
N GLN A 53 -25.89 -15.78 -1.04
CA GLN A 53 -25.91 -16.39 0.30
C GLN A 53 -25.26 -17.78 0.32
N ASP A 54 -25.41 -18.51 -0.78
CA ASP A 54 -24.85 -19.87 -0.94
C ASP A 54 -24.65 -20.23 -2.43
N THR A 55 -24.07 -21.37 -2.68
CA THR A 55 -23.84 -21.91 -4.03
C THR A 55 -25.13 -22.11 -4.84
N THR A 56 -26.26 -22.39 -4.19
CA THR A 56 -27.56 -22.57 -4.87
C THR A 56 -28.03 -21.24 -5.46
N GLU A 57 -27.88 -20.16 -4.70
CA GLU A 57 -28.17 -18.82 -5.19
C GLU A 57 -27.22 -18.38 -6.32
N VAL A 58 -25.94 -18.74 -6.24
CA VAL A 58 -24.97 -18.49 -7.35
C VAL A 58 -25.47 -19.15 -8.63
N VAL A 59 -25.83 -20.43 -8.58
CA VAL A 59 -26.35 -21.16 -9.75
C VAL A 59 -27.61 -20.49 -10.30
N SER A 60 -28.57 -20.16 -9.42
CA SER A 60 -29.82 -19.49 -9.81
C SER A 60 -29.59 -18.14 -10.47
N ALA A 61 -28.74 -17.31 -9.87
CA ALA A 61 -28.39 -15.98 -10.38
C ALA A 61 -27.69 -16.07 -11.75
N LEU A 62 -26.72 -16.98 -11.91
CA LEU A 62 -26.03 -17.21 -13.18
C LEU A 62 -26.99 -17.68 -14.27
N GLN A 63 -27.92 -18.61 -13.95
CA GLN A 63 -28.95 -19.05 -14.89
C GLN A 63 -29.88 -17.92 -15.34
N GLN A 64 -30.28 -17.01 -14.43
CA GLN A 64 -31.07 -15.81 -14.78
C GLN A 64 -30.30 -14.88 -15.75
N LEU A 65 -28.96 -14.88 -15.70
CA LEU A 65 -28.10 -14.14 -16.63
C LEU A 65 -27.82 -14.90 -17.94
N GLY A 66 -28.41 -16.09 -18.13
CA GLY A 66 -28.24 -16.90 -19.33
C GLY A 66 -26.95 -17.74 -19.34
N ILE A 67 -26.32 -17.93 -18.20
CA ILE A 67 -25.11 -18.74 -18.05
C ILE A 67 -25.52 -20.20 -17.82
N THR A 68 -25.01 -21.12 -18.64
CA THR A 68 -25.22 -22.56 -18.54
C THR A 68 -23.93 -23.33 -18.19
N ASP A 69 -22.79 -22.80 -18.52
CA ASP A 69 -21.48 -23.35 -18.15
C ASP A 69 -21.05 -22.77 -16.80
N MET A 70 -21.36 -23.51 -15.73
CA MET A 70 -21.19 -23.07 -14.35
C MET A 70 -19.71 -22.97 -13.94
N PRO A 71 -19.38 -22.09 -12.95
CA PRO A 71 -18.03 -22.07 -12.37
C PRO A 71 -17.75 -23.38 -11.64
N HIS A 72 -16.47 -23.66 -11.45
CA HIS A 72 -16.06 -24.75 -10.55
C HIS A 72 -16.39 -24.37 -9.10
N PHE A 73 -17.28 -25.12 -8.44
CA PHE A 73 -17.61 -24.92 -7.04
C PHE A 73 -16.77 -25.79 -6.09
N GLY A 74 -16.05 -26.80 -6.63
CA GLY A 74 -15.26 -27.72 -5.84
C GLY A 74 -13.87 -27.17 -5.54
N THR A 75 -13.40 -27.40 -4.33
CA THR A 75 -12.02 -27.78 -4.14
C THR A 75 -11.86 -29.14 -4.79
N ASP A 76 -11.65 -29.23 -6.10
CA ASP A 76 -11.12 -30.43 -6.72
C ASP A 76 -9.63 -30.55 -6.35
N ALA A 77 -9.41 -30.58 -5.04
CA ALA A 77 -8.34 -31.32 -4.51
C ALA A 77 -8.88 -32.75 -4.32
N SER A 78 -8.43 -33.65 -5.11
CA SER A 78 -8.08 -34.96 -4.58
C SER A 78 -7.03 -34.70 -3.48
N ALA A 79 -7.43 -34.01 -2.42
CA ALA A 79 -6.64 -33.83 -1.23
C ALA A 79 -6.38 -35.25 -0.69
N PRO A 80 -5.15 -35.65 -0.45
CA PRO A 80 -4.89 -36.84 0.28
C PRO A 80 -5.61 -36.68 1.62
N LYS A 81 -6.58 -37.56 1.90
CA LYS A 81 -7.21 -37.69 3.21
C LYS A 81 -6.10 -38.07 4.19
N GLY A 82 -5.54 -37.10 4.89
CA GLY A 82 -4.39 -37.27 5.77
C GLY A 82 -3.72 -35.98 6.15
N GLY A 83 -4.44 -34.86 6.20
CA GLY A 83 -3.98 -33.65 6.87
C GLY A 83 -4.41 -33.72 8.32
N ALA A 84 -3.49 -34.07 9.22
CA ALA A 84 -3.64 -33.71 10.61
C ALA A 84 -3.92 -32.21 10.65
N THR A 85 -4.96 -31.80 11.34
CA THR A 85 -5.10 -30.44 11.85
C THR A 85 -3.79 -30.13 12.60
N ILE A 86 -2.88 -29.47 11.91
CA ILE A 86 -1.74 -28.87 12.57
C ILE A 86 -2.36 -27.68 13.29
N GLY A 87 -2.63 -27.90 14.57
CA GLY A 87 -2.93 -26.81 15.47
C GLY A 87 -1.84 -25.77 15.31
N GLU A 88 -2.24 -24.55 15.12
CA GLU A 88 -1.40 -23.39 15.31
C GLU A 88 -0.80 -23.52 16.71
N THR A 89 0.41 -24.03 16.81
CA THR A 89 1.21 -23.95 18.04
C THR A 89 1.86 -22.59 18.05
N GLU A 90 1.05 -21.55 18.14
CA GLU A 90 1.48 -20.39 18.88
C GLU A 90 1.59 -20.84 20.35
N PRO A 91 2.67 -20.52 21.06
CA PRO A 91 2.75 -20.82 22.48
C PRO A 91 1.61 -20.07 23.17
N GLU A 92 0.64 -20.81 23.68
CA GLU A 92 -0.42 -20.29 24.55
C GLU A 92 0.24 -19.53 25.70
N ILE A 93 0.04 -18.21 25.71
CA ILE A 93 0.21 -17.43 26.94
C ILE A 93 -0.99 -17.77 27.79
N GLN A 94 -0.79 -18.60 28.82
CA GLN A 94 -1.80 -18.86 29.85
C GLN A 94 -2.13 -17.54 30.54
N THR A 95 -3.19 -16.90 30.11
CA THR A 95 -3.89 -15.90 30.91
C THR A 95 -4.86 -16.63 31.82
N ALA A 96 -4.66 -16.48 33.11
CA ALA A 96 -5.55 -16.97 34.14
C ALA A 96 -6.96 -16.40 33.91
N GLN A 97 -7.90 -17.30 33.63
CA GLN A 97 -9.33 -16.97 33.55
C GLN A 97 -9.85 -16.70 34.96
N THR A 98 -10.36 -15.52 35.21
CA THR A 98 -11.38 -15.29 36.26
C THR A 98 -12.74 -15.25 35.60
N GLU A 99 -13.50 -16.30 35.80
CA GLU A 99 -14.91 -16.41 35.41
C GLU A 99 -15.77 -15.40 36.18
N ALA A 100 -16.54 -14.62 35.43
CA ALA A 100 -17.75 -13.99 35.95
C ALA A 100 -18.88 -14.21 34.91
N ALA A 101 -19.70 -15.20 35.17
CA ALA A 101 -20.88 -15.48 34.38
C ALA A 101 -21.99 -14.46 34.70
N VAL A 102 -22.50 -13.76 33.68
CA VAL A 102 -23.80 -13.11 33.74
C VAL A 102 -24.60 -13.59 32.52
N GLY A 103 -25.59 -14.43 32.79
CA GLY A 103 -26.49 -14.92 31.78
C GLY A 103 -27.54 -13.86 31.39
N VAL A 104 -27.75 -13.70 30.09
CA VAL A 104 -28.95 -13.08 29.55
C VAL A 104 -29.52 -13.98 28.48
N GLY A 105 -30.81 -14.37 28.67
CA GLY A 105 -31.52 -15.37 27.88
C GLY A 105 -31.78 -14.91 26.44
N ALA A 106 -31.69 -15.88 25.53
CA ALA A 106 -32.12 -15.76 24.16
C ALA A 106 -33.63 -15.93 24.00
N PRO A 107 -34.31 -15.22 23.11
CA PRO A 107 -35.67 -15.56 22.73
C PRO A 107 -35.66 -16.61 21.62
N THR A 108 -36.30 -17.73 21.87
CA THR A 108 -36.65 -18.76 20.91
C THR A 108 -37.75 -18.26 19.97
N GLY A 109 -37.44 -18.08 18.69
CA GLY A 109 -38.41 -17.85 17.62
C GLY A 109 -38.49 -19.07 16.72
N SER A 110 -39.67 -19.64 16.63
CA SER A 110 -40.07 -20.86 15.92
C SER A 110 -39.93 -20.69 14.40
N ALA A 111 -39.28 -21.68 13.77
CA ALA A 111 -39.29 -21.86 12.32
C ALA A 111 -40.68 -22.21 11.82
N ASN A 112 -41.25 -21.41 10.94
CA ASN A 112 -42.35 -21.78 10.07
C ASN A 112 -41.84 -21.88 8.64
N GLY A 113 -41.97 -23.08 8.06
CA GLY A 113 -41.75 -23.33 6.66
C GLY A 113 -42.68 -22.50 5.77
N GLY A 114 -42.12 -21.82 4.82
CA GLY A 114 -42.89 -21.08 3.85
C GLY A 114 -42.15 -21.02 2.51
N LYS A 115 -42.70 -21.74 1.54
CA LYS A 115 -42.68 -21.53 0.09
C LYS A 115 -41.41 -20.96 -0.52
N GLU A 116 -40.80 -21.80 -1.35
CA GLU A 116 -39.91 -21.34 -2.45
C GLU A 116 -40.60 -20.26 -3.28
N THR A 117 -40.33 -19.03 -3.01
CA THR A 117 -40.55 -17.96 -3.97
C THR A 117 -39.21 -17.79 -4.72
N ASN A 118 -39.19 -18.06 -6.03
CA ASN A 118 -38.13 -17.63 -6.95
C ASN A 118 -38.04 -16.10 -6.91
N ALA A 119 -37.40 -15.56 -5.89
CA ALA A 119 -37.06 -14.16 -5.86
C ALA A 119 -35.92 -13.94 -6.88
N SER A 120 -36.16 -13.12 -7.89
CA SER A 120 -35.11 -12.68 -8.82
C SER A 120 -33.95 -12.06 -8.02
N ALA A 121 -32.72 -12.47 -8.29
CA ALA A 121 -31.54 -11.90 -7.66
C ALA A 121 -31.50 -10.36 -7.90
N ALA A 122 -31.45 -9.60 -6.82
CA ALA A 122 -31.42 -8.14 -6.89
C ALA A 122 -29.99 -7.65 -7.04
N PHE A 123 -29.65 -7.08 -8.20
CA PHE A 123 -28.33 -6.50 -8.46
C PHE A 123 -28.32 -5.01 -8.12
N ALA A 124 -27.38 -4.58 -7.27
CA ALA A 124 -27.13 -3.18 -6.95
C ALA A 124 -26.10 -2.56 -7.91
N ASP A 125 -26.26 -1.27 -8.20
CA ASP A 125 -25.26 -0.54 -8.99
C ASP A 125 -23.98 -0.33 -8.19
N VAL A 126 -22.83 -0.60 -8.81
CA VAL A 126 -21.51 -0.43 -8.21
C VAL A 126 -20.53 0.18 -9.23
N GLN A 127 -19.50 0.80 -8.69
CA GLN A 127 -18.37 1.33 -9.45
C GLN A 127 -17.09 0.57 -9.04
N LEU A 128 -16.22 0.29 -10.01
CA LEU A 128 -14.89 -0.26 -9.73
C LEU A 128 -13.87 0.89 -9.44
N PRO A 129 -12.87 0.63 -8.62
CA PRO A 129 -12.64 -0.54 -7.77
C PRO A 129 -13.74 -0.77 -6.74
N HIS A 130 -14.08 -2.03 -6.43
CA HIS A 130 -15.14 -2.38 -5.49
C HIS A 130 -14.72 -3.53 -4.57
N ASP A 131 -14.91 -3.35 -3.26
CA ASP A 131 -14.70 -4.35 -2.21
C ASP A 131 -15.99 -4.48 -1.40
N TRP A 132 -16.70 -5.61 -1.56
CA TRP A 132 -17.97 -5.80 -0.84
C TRP A 132 -17.78 -6.18 0.63
N SER A 133 -16.66 -6.82 0.97
CA SER A 133 -16.44 -7.36 2.31
C SER A 133 -16.34 -6.26 3.37
N ILE A 134 -15.67 -5.14 3.06
CA ILE A 134 -15.52 -4.01 4.00
C ILE A 134 -16.85 -3.38 4.41
N ALA A 135 -17.88 -3.50 3.55
CA ALA A 135 -19.20 -2.95 3.78
C ALA A 135 -20.14 -3.88 4.57
N LEU A 136 -19.74 -5.13 4.78
CA LEU A 136 -20.54 -6.12 5.48
C LEU A 136 -20.46 -5.94 7.00
N PRO A 137 -21.49 -6.40 7.74
CA PRO A 137 -21.45 -6.42 9.20
C PRO A 137 -20.28 -7.27 9.71
N ILE A 138 -19.55 -6.74 10.67
CA ILE A 138 -18.47 -7.45 11.35
C ILE A 138 -19.07 -8.59 12.19
N ASP A 139 -18.51 -9.80 12.05
CA ASP A 139 -18.96 -10.98 12.78
C ASP A 139 -17.79 -11.59 13.59
N PRO A 140 -17.85 -11.55 14.94
CA PRO A 140 -16.81 -12.15 15.78
C PRO A 140 -16.50 -13.62 15.49
N LYS A 141 -17.47 -14.36 14.91
CA LYS A 141 -17.29 -15.77 14.55
C LYS A 141 -16.37 -15.99 13.34
N GLN A 142 -16.11 -14.93 12.56
CA GLN A 142 -15.25 -15.00 11.39
C GLN A 142 -13.76 -15.09 11.73
N GLY A 143 -13.39 -14.87 13.01
CA GLY A 143 -12.00 -14.89 13.46
C GLY A 143 -11.22 -13.62 13.14
N GLY A 144 -10.12 -13.40 13.87
CA GLY A 144 -9.31 -12.18 13.76
C GLY A 144 -8.41 -12.11 12.52
N SER A 145 -8.09 -13.25 11.89
CA SER A 145 -7.17 -13.31 10.75
C SER A 145 -7.53 -12.30 9.65
N ALA A 146 -8.79 -12.28 9.22
CA ALA A 146 -9.29 -11.31 8.24
C ALA A 146 -10.04 -10.11 8.87
N GLY A 147 -9.75 -9.75 10.12
CA GLY A 147 -10.38 -8.62 10.79
C GLY A 147 -11.85 -8.82 11.13
N TYR A 148 -12.30 -10.06 11.31
CA TYR A 148 -13.70 -10.44 11.55
C TYR A 148 -14.67 -10.08 10.42
N LEU A 149 -14.16 -9.78 9.23
CA LEU A 149 -14.94 -9.47 8.04
C LEU A 149 -15.31 -10.75 7.28
N PRO A 150 -16.55 -10.92 6.82
CA PRO A 150 -16.97 -12.12 6.09
C PRO A 150 -16.46 -12.11 4.65
N GLY A 151 -16.14 -13.30 4.12
CA GLY A 151 -15.98 -13.54 2.69
C GLY A 151 -17.32 -13.77 2.00
N GLY A 152 -17.35 -14.60 0.96
CA GLY A 152 -18.57 -15.03 0.26
C GLY A 152 -18.39 -15.20 -1.24
N GLN A 153 -19.49 -15.35 -1.94
CA GLN A 153 -19.52 -15.47 -3.40
C GLN A 153 -20.29 -14.31 -4.00
N GLY A 154 -19.67 -13.60 -4.95
CA GLY A 154 -20.27 -12.43 -5.58
C GLY A 154 -20.34 -12.54 -7.09
N ILE A 155 -21.39 -11.99 -7.67
CA ILE A 155 -21.59 -11.93 -9.13
C ILE A 155 -21.63 -10.47 -9.55
N TYR A 156 -20.76 -10.12 -10.49
CA TYR A 156 -20.81 -8.85 -11.20
C TYR A 156 -21.41 -9.04 -12.58
N THR A 157 -22.17 -8.07 -13.04
CA THR A 157 -22.65 -8.03 -14.43
C THR A 157 -22.56 -6.61 -14.98
N LYS A 158 -22.29 -6.50 -16.30
CA LYS A 158 -22.20 -5.24 -16.99
C LYS A 158 -22.76 -5.37 -18.39
N ASP A 159 -23.77 -4.57 -18.69
CA ASP A 159 -24.30 -4.41 -20.04
C ASP A 159 -23.60 -3.23 -20.74
N PHE A 160 -23.13 -3.43 -21.96
CA PHE A 160 -22.39 -2.40 -22.71
C PHE A 160 -22.55 -2.55 -24.22
N THR A 161 -22.28 -1.45 -24.94
CA THR A 161 -22.16 -1.41 -26.40
C THR A 161 -20.77 -0.88 -26.76
N LEU A 162 -20.19 -1.41 -27.82
CA LEU A 162 -18.88 -0.95 -28.28
C LEU A 162 -18.96 0.46 -28.88
N PRO A 163 -17.99 1.35 -28.61
CA PRO A 163 -17.84 2.60 -29.32
C PRO A 163 -17.72 2.40 -30.83
N SER A 164 -18.29 3.31 -31.62
CA SER A 164 -18.25 3.28 -33.09
C SER A 164 -16.83 3.39 -33.67
N SER A 165 -15.86 3.84 -32.85
CA SER A 165 -14.44 3.90 -33.22
C SER A 165 -13.79 2.52 -33.33
N ILE A 166 -14.36 1.47 -32.68
CA ILE A 166 -13.86 0.09 -32.72
C ILE A 166 -14.31 -0.57 -34.02
N LYS A 167 -13.34 -0.97 -34.85
CA LYS A 167 -13.60 -1.54 -36.17
C LYS A 167 -14.01 -3.01 -36.08
N SER A 168 -14.62 -3.53 -37.12
CA SER A 168 -15.12 -4.91 -37.17
C SER A 168 -14.01 -5.98 -37.08
N ASN A 169 -12.79 -5.63 -37.46
CA ASN A 169 -11.61 -6.52 -37.44
C ASN A 169 -10.68 -6.28 -36.25
N ASP A 170 -10.99 -5.34 -35.33
CA ASP A 170 -10.19 -5.14 -34.15
C ASP A 170 -10.39 -6.31 -33.17
N GLN A 171 -9.34 -6.66 -32.46
CA GLN A 171 -9.38 -7.56 -31.30
C GLN A 171 -9.82 -6.74 -30.09
N VAL A 172 -10.67 -7.30 -29.25
CA VAL A 172 -11.16 -6.64 -28.04
C VAL A 172 -11.06 -7.61 -26.88
N ALA A 173 -10.36 -7.22 -25.85
CA ALA A 173 -10.23 -7.99 -24.61
C ALA A 173 -10.69 -7.14 -23.41
N VAL A 174 -11.15 -7.81 -22.36
CA VAL A 174 -11.31 -7.19 -21.05
C VAL A 174 -10.06 -7.48 -20.23
N TYR A 175 -9.51 -6.44 -19.63
CA TYR A 175 -8.41 -6.50 -18.66
C TYR A 175 -8.93 -6.13 -17.28
N PHE A 176 -8.57 -6.93 -16.28
CA PHE A 176 -8.77 -6.64 -14.86
C PHE A 176 -7.42 -6.49 -14.18
N GLY A 177 -7.17 -5.37 -13.51
CA GLY A 177 -5.94 -5.15 -12.75
C GLY A 177 -5.79 -6.13 -11.58
N ALA A 178 -6.89 -6.55 -10.97
CA ALA A 178 -7.03 -7.73 -10.11
C ALA A 178 -8.50 -7.96 -9.73
N ALA A 179 -8.83 -9.20 -9.39
CA ALA A 179 -10.13 -9.58 -8.84
C ALA A 179 -9.94 -10.70 -7.80
N TYR A 180 -10.25 -10.42 -6.54
CA TYR A 180 -10.03 -11.36 -5.44
C TYR A 180 -11.28 -12.18 -5.18
N HIS A 181 -11.23 -13.51 -5.33
CA HIS A 181 -10.33 -14.35 -6.12
C HIS A 181 -11.16 -15.44 -6.84
N ARG A 182 -10.55 -16.39 -7.56
CA ARG A 182 -11.23 -17.44 -8.33
C ARG A 182 -12.21 -16.85 -9.34
N ALA A 183 -11.75 -15.87 -10.13
CA ALA A 183 -12.56 -15.19 -11.10
C ALA A 183 -12.93 -16.09 -12.28
N THR A 184 -14.23 -16.32 -12.52
CA THR A 184 -14.74 -16.90 -13.76
C THR A 184 -15.50 -15.86 -14.54
N VAL A 185 -15.20 -15.72 -15.83
CA VAL A 185 -15.72 -14.63 -16.68
C VAL A 185 -16.46 -15.19 -17.89
N TRP A 186 -17.63 -14.61 -18.20
CA TRP A 186 -18.46 -14.94 -19.37
C TRP A 186 -18.83 -13.68 -20.15
N LEU A 187 -18.93 -13.82 -21.47
CA LEU A 187 -19.48 -12.82 -22.36
C LEU A 187 -20.65 -13.42 -23.16
N ASN A 188 -21.81 -12.77 -23.11
CA ASN A 188 -23.02 -13.19 -23.85
C ASN A 188 -23.37 -14.70 -23.66
N GLY A 189 -23.18 -15.21 -22.45
CA GLY A 189 -23.42 -16.61 -22.08
C GLY A 189 -22.25 -17.57 -22.34
N HIS A 190 -21.19 -17.13 -23.01
CA HIS A 190 -20.00 -17.92 -23.31
C HIS A 190 -18.87 -17.70 -22.30
N LYS A 191 -18.34 -18.75 -21.71
CA LYS A 191 -17.20 -18.68 -20.79
C LYS A 191 -15.95 -18.22 -21.55
N LEU A 192 -15.35 -17.11 -21.09
CA LEU A 192 -14.08 -16.60 -21.59
C LEU A 192 -12.88 -17.30 -20.92
N GLY A 193 -12.95 -17.51 -19.62
CA GLY A 193 -11.87 -18.13 -18.88
C GLY A 193 -12.06 -18.13 -17.37
N TYR A 194 -10.99 -18.54 -16.69
CA TYR A 194 -10.86 -18.61 -15.24
C TYR A 194 -9.49 -18.07 -14.85
N HIS A 195 -9.43 -17.26 -13.79
CA HIS A 195 -8.19 -16.77 -13.18
C HIS A 195 -8.29 -16.98 -11.67
N MET A 196 -7.34 -17.73 -11.10
CA MET A 196 -7.41 -18.12 -9.69
C MET A 196 -6.84 -17.05 -8.77
N TYR A 197 -5.63 -16.54 -9.09
CA TYR A 197 -4.86 -15.70 -8.18
C TYR A 197 -5.40 -14.27 -8.12
N GLY A 198 -5.78 -13.83 -6.92
CA GLY A 198 -6.50 -12.58 -6.76
C GLY A 198 -5.65 -11.32 -6.80
N TYR A 199 -4.32 -11.39 -7.00
CA TYR A 199 -3.41 -10.26 -6.87
C TYR A 199 -2.72 -9.84 -8.17
N THR A 200 -2.74 -10.67 -9.20
CA THR A 200 -2.18 -10.34 -10.53
C THR A 200 -3.27 -9.87 -11.48
N GLY A 201 -2.91 -8.98 -12.41
CA GLY A 201 -3.77 -8.60 -13.51
C GLY A 201 -3.95 -9.75 -14.51
N PHE A 202 -5.07 -9.76 -15.22
CA PHE A 202 -5.34 -10.74 -16.27
C PHE A 202 -6.21 -10.17 -17.38
N GLU A 203 -6.04 -10.73 -18.57
CA GLU A 203 -6.75 -10.32 -19.78
C GLU A 203 -7.52 -11.51 -20.38
N MET A 204 -8.76 -11.27 -20.86
CA MET A 204 -9.57 -12.28 -21.50
C MET A 204 -10.09 -11.77 -22.86
N ASP A 205 -9.83 -12.55 -23.92
CA ASP A 205 -10.28 -12.23 -25.30
C ASP A 205 -11.81 -12.35 -25.41
N MET A 206 -12.44 -11.25 -25.71
CA MET A 206 -13.89 -11.15 -25.94
C MET A 206 -14.26 -11.31 -27.42
N THR A 207 -13.29 -11.15 -28.33
CA THR A 207 -13.49 -11.03 -29.77
C THR A 207 -14.41 -12.08 -30.38
N PRO A 208 -14.30 -13.39 -30.03
CA PRO A 208 -15.13 -14.45 -30.64
C PRO A 208 -16.63 -14.33 -30.32
N TYR A 209 -16.98 -13.74 -29.18
CA TYR A 209 -18.34 -13.74 -28.64
C TYR A 209 -18.99 -12.35 -28.61
N LEU A 210 -18.31 -11.33 -29.15
CA LEU A 210 -18.80 -9.96 -29.18
C LEU A 210 -19.96 -9.76 -30.16
N ASN A 211 -21.05 -9.17 -29.68
CA ASN A 211 -22.03 -8.54 -30.54
C ASN A 211 -21.57 -7.12 -30.90
N ARG A 212 -20.99 -6.98 -32.09
CA ARG A 212 -20.35 -5.72 -32.50
C ARG A 212 -21.31 -4.58 -32.82
N LYS A 213 -22.59 -4.87 -33.03
CA LYS A 213 -23.62 -3.87 -33.40
C LYS A 213 -24.72 -3.73 -32.34
N GLY A 214 -24.67 -4.51 -31.29
CA GLY A 214 -25.70 -4.56 -30.27
C GLY A 214 -25.12 -4.57 -28.86
N GLN A 215 -26.00 -4.84 -27.92
CA GLN A 215 -25.66 -4.97 -26.52
C GLN A 215 -24.88 -6.24 -26.25
N ASN A 216 -23.89 -6.14 -25.39
CA ASN A 216 -23.14 -7.23 -24.83
C ASN A 216 -23.36 -7.29 -23.32
N ARG A 217 -23.29 -8.47 -22.74
CA ARG A 217 -23.32 -8.70 -21.29
C ARG A 217 -22.10 -9.46 -20.85
N LEU A 218 -21.30 -8.80 -20.00
CA LEU A 218 -20.18 -9.41 -19.29
C LEU A 218 -20.66 -9.84 -17.90
N VAL A 219 -20.26 -11.04 -17.47
CA VAL A 219 -20.55 -11.58 -16.13
C VAL A 219 -19.25 -12.06 -15.52
N VAL A 220 -19.04 -11.74 -14.24
CA VAL A 220 -17.87 -12.20 -13.46
C VAL A 220 -18.37 -12.79 -12.14
N HIS A 221 -18.00 -14.02 -11.87
CA HIS A 221 -18.22 -14.67 -10.57
C HIS A 221 -16.91 -14.73 -9.82
N LEU A 222 -16.95 -14.37 -8.52
CA LEU A 222 -15.82 -14.44 -7.59
C LEU A 222 -16.23 -15.26 -6.37
N ASN A 223 -15.28 -16.05 -5.85
CA ASN A 223 -15.47 -16.83 -4.62
C ASN A 223 -14.36 -16.51 -3.61
N THR A 224 -14.71 -15.93 -2.46
CA THR A 224 -13.80 -15.52 -1.37
C THR A 224 -14.16 -16.17 -0.02
N GLU A 225 -14.75 -17.38 -0.05
CA GLU A 225 -15.14 -18.12 1.15
C GLU A 225 -13.91 -18.52 1.98
N GLU A 226 -12.79 -18.82 1.33
CA GLU A 226 -11.53 -19.10 2.00
C GLU A 226 -10.78 -17.80 2.31
N LYS A 227 -10.21 -17.72 3.52
CA LYS A 227 -9.58 -16.50 4.06
C LYS A 227 -8.08 -16.69 4.23
N SER A 228 -7.36 -15.60 4.02
CA SER A 228 -5.95 -15.48 4.39
C SER A 228 -5.80 -15.11 5.88
N ARG A 229 -4.56 -14.98 6.36
CA ARG A 229 -4.27 -14.53 7.72
C ARG A 229 -4.34 -13.00 7.90
N TRP A 230 -4.51 -12.24 6.82
CA TRP A 230 -4.81 -10.80 6.82
C TRP A 230 -6.06 -10.51 5.98
N TYR A 231 -6.54 -9.27 6.00
CA TYR A 231 -7.68 -8.85 5.20
C TYR A 231 -7.29 -8.71 3.73
N THR A 232 -7.80 -9.58 2.90
CA THR A 232 -7.53 -9.62 1.46
C THR A 232 -8.51 -8.80 0.65
N GLY A 233 -9.64 -8.39 1.25
CA GLY A 233 -10.79 -7.84 0.55
C GLY A 233 -11.54 -8.88 -0.25
N ALA A 234 -12.55 -8.42 -1.01
CA ALA A 234 -13.38 -9.26 -1.85
C ALA A 234 -14.00 -8.43 -2.98
N GLY A 235 -13.70 -8.77 -4.24
CA GLY A 235 -14.31 -8.07 -5.37
C GLY A 235 -13.37 -7.83 -6.55
N ILE A 236 -13.87 -7.11 -7.55
CA ILE A 236 -13.04 -6.50 -8.58
C ILE A 236 -12.48 -5.20 -7.98
N TYR A 237 -11.36 -5.32 -7.29
CA TYR A 237 -10.86 -4.27 -6.40
C TYR A 237 -9.75 -3.39 -7.00
N ARG A 238 -9.40 -3.64 -8.28
CA ARG A 238 -8.55 -2.78 -9.10
C ARG A 238 -9.32 -2.37 -10.37
N HIS A 239 -8.73 -1.49 -11.17
CA HIS A 239 -9.35 -1.00 -12.38
C HIS A 239 -9.63 -2.10 -13.40
N ALA A 240 -10.69 -1.89 -14.21
CA ALA A 240 -10.98 -2.66 -15.40
C ALA A 240 -10.83 -1.79 -16.65
N TYR A 241 -10.33 -2.41 -17.74
CA TYR A 241 -10.16 -1.73 -19.02
C TYR A 241 -10.62 -2.60 -20.18
N LEU A 242 -11.07 -1.95 -21.26
CA LEU A 242 -11.13 -2.61 -22.57
C LEU A 242 -9.82 -2.34 -23.34
N HIS A 243 -9.14 -3.40 -23.70
CA HIS A 243 -8.00 -3.36 -24.62
C HIS A 243 -8.50 -3.60 -26.04
N VAL A 244 -8.19 -2.65 -26.92
CA VAL A 244 -8.57 -2.73 -28.35
C VAL A 244 -7.30 -2.68 -29.18
N THR A 245 -7.08 -3.69 -30.01
CA THR A 245 -5.86 -3.84 -30.83
C THR A 245 -6.20 -4.31 -32.23
N GLY A 246 -5.24 -4.18 -33.15
CA GLY A 246 -5.30 -4.86 -34.45
C GLY A 246 -5.03 -6.36 -34.30
N ARG A 247 -5.19 -7.13 -35.39
CA ARG A 247 -4.93 -8.57 -35.39
C ARG A 247 -3.45 -8.91 -35.11
N GLN A 248 -2.53 -8.12 -35.67
CA GLN A 248 -1.10 -8.20 -35.35
C GLN A 248 -0.75 -7.13 -34.35
N HIS A 249 -0.43 -7.52 -33.14
CA HIS A 249 -0.18 -6.57 -32.04
C HIS A 249 0.83 -7.09 -31.03
N ILE A 250 1.35 -6.17 -30.23
CA ILE A 250 2.17 -6.47 -29.05
C ILE A 250 1.27 -7.07 -27.98
N LYS A 251 1.65 -8.20 -27.40
CA LYS A 251 0.91 -8.80 -26.27
C LYS A 251 0.82 -7.83 -25.09
N THR A 252 -0.19 -7.99 -24.25
CA THR A 252 -0.24 -7.34 -22.93
C THR A 252 1.03 -7.70 -22.18
N TRP A 253 1.72 -6.70 -21.61
CA TRP A 253 3.05 -6.76 -21.00
C TRP A 253 4.17 -7.30 -21.94
N GLY A 254 3.92 -7.35 -23.22
CA GLY A 254 4.83 -7.96 -24.21
C GLY A 254 6.07 -7.13 -24.55
N VAL A 255 6.30 -5.96 -23.92
CA VAL A 255 7.53 -5.17 -24.06
C VAL A 255 8.34 -5.23 -22.78
N TYR A 256 9.58 -5.67 -22.86
CA TYR A 256 10.57 -5.53 -21.80
C TYR A 256 11.65 -4.53 -22.23
N ALA A 257 11.72 -3.37 -21.59
CA ALA A 257 12.72 -2.34 -21.83
C ALA A 257 14.01 -2.65 -21.04
N LYS A 258 14.69 -3.76 -21.40
CA LYS A 258 15.88 -4.21 -20.68
C LYS A 258 17.02 -3.21 -20.82
N VAL A 259 17.45 -2.64 -19.70
CA VAL A 259 18.62 -1.73 -19.61
C VAL A 259 19.71 -2.39 -18.77
N THR A 260 20.94 -2.36 -19.27
CA THR A 260 22.14 -2.85 -18.58
C THR A 260 23.25 -1.81 -18.60
N CYS A 261 24.16 -1.89 -17.65
CA CYS A 261 25.38 -1.09 -17.60
C CYS A 261 26.58 -2.02 -17.46
N GLU A 262 27.45 -2.02 -18.44
CA GLU A 262 28.70 -2.79 -18.45
C GLU A 262 29.87 -1.81 -18.66
N ASP A 263 30.84 -1.83 -17.78
CA ASP A 263 32.01 -0.92 -17.81
C ASP A 263 31.66 0.56 -18.00
N GLY A 264 30.54 0.99 -17.40
CA GLY A 264 30.04 2.37 -17.50
C GLY A 264 29.27 2.69 -18.79
N GLN A 265 29.14 1.76 -19.72
CA GLN A 265 28.35 1.91 -20.92
C GLN A 265 26.92 1.41 -20.69
N TRP A 266 25.94 2.30 -20.86
CA TRP A 266 24.52 1.97 -20.79
C TRP A 266 23.99 1.46 -22.11
N THR A 267 23.28 0.34 -22.09
CA THR A 267 22.67 -0.27 -23.27
C THR A 267 21.21 -0.60 -22.99
N ILE A 268 20.32 -0.21 -23.92
CA ILE A 268 18.94 -0.68 -23.94
C ILE A 268 18.78 -1.76 -25.01
N ALA A 269 18.26 -2.92 -24.61
CA ALA A 269 18.05 -4.09 -25.47
C ALA A 269 16.61 -4.61 -25.31
N PRO A 270 15.61 -3.98 -25.94
CA PRO A 270 14.21 -4.34 -25.76
C PRO A 270 13.90 -5.76 -26.25
N VAL A 271 13.05 -6.49 -25.49
CA VAL A 271 12.46 -7.76 -25.89
C VAL A 271 10.98 -7.53 -26.13
N VAL A 272 10.45 -8.06 -27.26
CA VAL A 272 9.06 -7.84 -27.64
C VAL A 272 8.39 -9.15 -28.02
N GLU A 273 7.21 -9.39 -27.43
CA GLU A 273 6.34 -10.50 -27.76
C GLU A 273 5.12 -10.02 -28.56
N LEU A 274 4.81 -10.70 -29.64
CA LEU A 274 3.73 -10.35 -30.55
C LEU A 274 2.66 -11.44 -30.61
N THR A 275 1.41 -11.01 -30.78
CA THR A 275 0.32 -11.86 -31.26
C THR A 275 0.27 -11.79 -32.80
N ASN A 276 0.23 -12.94 -33.44
CA ASN A 276 0.26 -13.07 -34.93
C ASN A 276 1.40 -12.28 -35.57
N GLY A 277 2.60 -12.28 -34.97
CA GLY A 277 3.74 -11.45 -35.37
C GLY A 277 4.52 -11.95 -36.58
N GLU A 278 4.09 -13.03 -37.27
CA GLU A 278 4.79 -13.56 -38.42
C GLU A 278 4.93 -12.51 -39.55
N GLY A 279 6.15 -12.31 -40.01
CA GLY A 279 6.48 -11.31 -41.02
C GLY A 279 6.52 -9.86 -40.52
N CYS A 280 6.24 -9.60 -39.25
CA CYS A 280 6.31 -8.26 -38.66
C CYS A 280 7.76 -7.82 -38.45
N LYS A 281 7.98 -6.50 -38.53
CA LYS A 281 9.23 -5.83 -38.16
C LYS A 281 9.00 -4.94 -36.98
N VAL A 282 9.86 -5.05 -35.95
CA VAL A 282 9.82 -4.23 -34.75
C VAL A 282 10.94 -3.20 -34.78
N SER A 283 10.62 -1.97 -34.39
CA SER A 283 11.58 -0.90 -34.22
C SER A 283 11.23 -0.08 -32.96
N HIS A 284 12.24 0.56 -32.41
CA HIS A 284 12.12 1.30 -31.14
C HIS A 284 12.64 2.72 -31.30
N GLN A 285 12.16 3.62 -30.46
CA GLN A 285 12.72 4.94 -30.17
C GLN A 285 12.73 5.14 -28.68
N VAL A 286 13.76 5.83 -28.16
CA VAL A 286 13.72 6.31 -26.78
C VAL A 286 13.35 7.78 -26.79
N LEU A 287 12.35 8.14 -26.00
CA LEU A 287 11.90 9.50 -25.81
C LEU A 287 12.21 9.95 -24.36
N ASP A 288 12.45 11.23 -24.17
CA ASP A 288 12.50 11.82 -22.84
C ASP A 288 11.08 11.96 -22.24
N ALA A 289 11.01 12.40 -20.98
CA ALA A 289 9.74 12.58 -20.27
C ALA A 289 8.80 13.62 -20.94
N GLN A 290 9.31 14.46 -21.83
CA GLN A 290 8.56 15.47 -22.60
C GLN A 290 8.18 14.97 -24.00
N GLY A 291 8.50 13.73 -24.33
CA GLY A 291 8.21 13.12 -25.63
C GLY A 291 9.20 13.49 -26.75
N LYS A 292 10.32 14.17 -26.44
CA LYS A 292 11.37 14.47 -27.41
C LYS A 292 12.24 13.25 -27.63
N VAL A 293 12.62 12.98 -28.88
CA VAL A 293 13.47 11.85 -29.26
C VAL A 293 14.86 11.99 -28.64
N HIS A 294 15.21 11.04 -27.77
CA HIS A 294 16.53 10.87 -27.17
C HIS A 294 17.39 9.92 -28.03
N ILE A 295 16.83 8.76 -28.41
CA ILE A 295 17.44 7.83 -29.36
C ILE A 295 16.50 7.65 -30.55
N LYS A 296 17.05 7.88 -31.78
CA LYS A 296 16.32 7.65 -33.03
C LYS A 296 15.97 6.17 -33.22
N ALA A 297 15.16 5.87 -34.25
CA ALA A 297 14.68 4.53 -34.49
C ALA A 297 15.84 3.49 -34.63
N PHE A 298 15.73 2.40 -33.87
CA PHE A 298 16.66 1.29 -33.85
C PHE A 298 15.91 -0.05 -33.79
N SER A 299 16.63 -1.13 -34.08
CA SER A 299 16.15 -2.51 -33.87
C SER A 299 17.24 -3.29 -33.13
N GLY A 300 16.86 -4.22 -32.29
CA GLY A 300 17.81 -4.91 -31.41
C GLY A 300 18.22 -4.02 -30.20
N SER A 301 19.50 -3.68 -30.10
CA SER A 301 20.02 -2.87 -28.98
C SER A 301 20.50 -1.50 -29.42
N ALA A 302 20.56 -0.55 -28.46
CA ALA A 302 21.14 0.78 -28.66
C ALA A 302 21.90 1.23 -27.41
N VAL A 303 22.99 1.99 -27.64
CA VAL A 303 23.74 2.65 -26.56
C VAL A 303 22.99 3.91 -26.11
N MET A 304 22.92 4.13 -24.81
CA MET A 304 22.39 5.36 -24.19
C MET A 304 23.57 6.19 -23.69
N ASP A 305 23.95 7.21 -24.44
CA ASP A 305 25.06 8.08 -24.08
C ASP A 305 24.66 9.02 -22.93
N ASN A 306 25.38 8.94 -21.79
CA ASN A 306 25.18 9.80 -20.61
C ASN A 306 23.70 9.95 -20.22
N PRO A 307 22.95 8.87 -19.96
CA PRO A 307 21.55 8.98 -19.62
C PRO A 307 21.38 9.65 -18.24
N ARG A 308 20.26 10.38 -18.07
CA ARG A 308 19.83 10.85 -16.77
C ARG A 308 19.35 9.65 -15.97
N LEU A 309 20.02 9.39 -14.84
CA LEU A 309 19.73 8.21 -14.03
C LEU A 309 18.48 8.43 -13.19
N TRP A 310 17.73 7.36 -12.99
CA TRP A 310 16.68 7.29 -11.99
C TRP A 310 17.30 7.18 -10.59
N THR A 311 16.92 8.08 -9.69
CA THR A 311 17.37 8.10 -8.29
C THR A 311 16.19 8.34 -7.36
N LEU A 312 16.39 8.26 -6.04
CA LEU A 312 15.33 8.52 -5.06
C LEU A 312 14.88 10.00 -5.06
N ASP A 313 15.80 10.94 -5.34
CA ASP A 313 15.54 12.38 -5.34
C ASP A 313 15.20 12.93 -6.71
N ASP A 314 15.64 12.24 -7.77
CA ASP A 314 15.38 12.57 -9.16
C ASP A 314 14.93 11.32 -9.93
N PRO A 315 13.67 10.87 -9.73
CA PRO A 315 13.16 9.62 -10.31
C PRO A 315 12.78 9.82 -11.79
N TYR A 316 13.79 10.00 -12.63
CA TYR A 316 13.62 10.32 -14.05
C TYR A 316 13.23 9.10 -14.87
N LEU A 317 12.14 9.23 -15.65
CA LEU A 317 11.61 8.17 -16.51
C LEU A 317 11.74 8.55 -17.99
N TYR A 318 12.22 7.60 -18.79
CA TYR A 318 12.17 7.60 -20.24
C TYR A 318 10.95 6.85 -20.75
N ILE A 319 10.66 7.02 -22.04
CA ILE A 319 9.62 6.29 -22.77
C ILE A 319 10.28 5.50 -23.90
N LEU A 320 10.10 4.21 -23.90
CA LEU A 320 10.42 3.34 -25.02
C LEU A 320 9.20 3.23 -25.93
N ARG A 321 9.22 3.92 -27.08
CA ARG A 321 8.20 3.77 -28.12
C ARG A 321 8.55 2.58 -28.99
N THR A 322 7.69 1.57 -28.96
CA THR A 322 7.82 0.34 -29.78
C THR A 322 6.80 0.35 -30.89
N CYS A 323 7.27 0.25 -32.14
CA CYS A 323 6.46 0.23 -33.34
C CYS A 323 6.54 -1.12 -34.02
N VAL A 324 5.39 -1.67 -34.39
CA VAL A 324 5.28 -2.94 -35.18
C VAL A 324 4.74 -2.62 -36.55
N ARG A 325 5.46 -3.08 -37.59
CA ARG A 325 5.05 -2.95 -38.99
C ARG A 325 4.84 -4.33 -39.60
N ASP A 326 3.79 -4.47 -40.42
CA ASP A 326 3.50 -5.71 -41.13
C ASP A 326 4.53 -5.96 -42.27
N ALA A 327 4.36 -7.06 -42.98
CA ALA A 327 5.21 -7.42 -44.12
C ALA A 327 5.19 -6.37 -45.26
N ARG A 328 4.16 -5.52 -45.33
CA ARG A 328 4.02 -4.42 -46.31
C ARG A 328 4.63 -3.12 -45.82
N GLY A 329 5.17 -3.10 -44.62
CA GLY A 329 5.73 -1.89 -44.01
C GLY A 329 4.69 -0.95 -43.36
N GLN A 330 3.41 -1.32 -43.30
CA GLN A 330 2.37 -0.54 -42.64
C GLN A 330 2.51 -0.65 -41.12
N LEU A 331 2.37 0.46 -40.42
CA LEU A 331 2.31 0.48 -38.96
C LEU A 331 1.00 -0.18 -38.51
N VAL A 332 1.09 -1.30 -37.77
CA VAL A 332 -0.05 -2.10 -37.31
C VAL A 332 -0.26 -2.03 -35.81
N ASP A 333 0.81 -1.73 -35.06
CA ASP A 333 0.69 -1.48 -33.61
C ASP A 333 1.81 -0.55 -33.10
N GLN A 334 1.54 0.17 -32.00
CA GLN A 334 2.50 1.02 -31.32
C GLN A 334 2.16 1.09 -29.85
N THR A 335 3.17 0.99 -28.97
CA THR A 335 3.00 1.20 -27.52
C THR A 335 4.17 2.01 -26.96
N ASP A 336 3.89 2.76 -25.93
CA ASP A 336 4.85 3.54 -25.17
C ASP A 336 5.02 2.88 -23.78
N THR A 337 6.23 2.42 -23.47
CA THR A 337 6.59 1.78 -22.21
C THR A 337 7.49 2.70 -21.41
N ARG A 338 7.10 3.08 -20.20
CA ARG A 338 7.95 3.86 -19.28
C ARG A 338 9.04 2.98 -18.70
N PHE A 339 10.24 3.52 -18.53
CA PHE A 339 11.36 2.85 -17.88
C PHE A 339 12.32 3.86 -17.26
N GLY A 340 13.10 3.44 -16.28
CA GLY A 340 14.17 4.24 -15.68
C GLY A 340 15.54 3.63 -15.96
N VAL A 341 16.57 4.47 -16.03
CA VAL A 341 17.96 4.04 -16.20
C VAL A 341 18.64 4.10 -14.83
N ARG A 342 19.06 2.96 -14.32
CA ARG A 342 19.75 2.85 -13.02
C ARG A 342 20.59 1.58 -12.97
N SER A 343 21.58 1.58 -12.08
CA SER A 343 22.27 0.39 -11.60
C SER A 343 22.13 0.25 -10.09
N PHE A 344 22.18 -0.95 -9.59
CA PHE A 344 22.26 -1.22 -8.15
C PHE A 344 23.03 -2.51 -7.93
N SER A 345 23.53 -2.67 -6.73
CA SER A 345 24.23 -3.90 -6.33
C SER A 345 23.99 -4.22 -4.86
N PHE A 346 24.05 -5.51 -4.56
CA PHE A 346 24.13 -6.05 -3.21
C PHE A 346 25.50 -6.69 -3.05
N ASP A 347 26.19 -6.32 -1.98
CA ASP A 347 27.53 -6.78 -1.66
C ASP A 347 27.51 -7.42 -0.27
N ALA A 348 28.25 -8.53 -0.10
CA ALA A 348 28.22 -9.30 1.15
C ALA A 348 28.83 -8.54 2.34
N ASP A 349 29.77 -7.63 2.11
CA ASP A 349 30.46 -6.88 3.17
C ASP A 349 29.95 -5.43 3.30
N ARG A 350 29.41 -4.84 2.21
CA ARG A 350 29.07 -3.41 2.12
C ARG A 350 27.57 -3.14 1.96
N GLY A 351 26.75 -4.19 1.92
CA GLY A 351 25.31 -4.08 1.80
C GLY A 351 24.82 -3.59 0.42
N PHE A 352 23.98 -2.56 0.38
CA PHE A 352 23.32 -2.08 -0.83
C PHE A 352 23.92 -0.78 -1.37
N SER A 353 23.95 -0.67 -2.70
CA SER A 353 24.26 0.60 -3.40
C SER A 353 23.34 0.83 -4.58
N LEU A 354 22.98 2.10 -4.84
CA LEU A 354 22.22 2.58 -5.99
C LEU A 354 23.11 3.52 -6.81
N ASN A 355 23.26 3.26 -8.11
CA ASN A 355 24.10 4.04 -9.03
C ASN A 355 25.54 4.23 -8.49
N GLY A 356 26.08 3.18 -7.84
CA GLY A 356 27.41 3.19 -7.24
C GLY A 356 27.51 3.96 -5.91
N GLN A 357 26.43 4.52 -5.39
CA GLN A 357 26.42 5.19 -4.10
C GLN A 357 25.91 4.22 -3.01
N PRO A 358 26.74 3.93 -1.98
CA PRO A 358 26.31 3.10 -0.85
C PRO A 358 25.15 3.75 -0.10
N MET A 359 24.18 2.95 0.30
CA MET A 359 23.05 3.38 1.14
C MET A 359 22.39 2.21 1.83
N LYS A 360 21.60 2.50 2.88
CA LYS A 360 20.77 1.50 3.54
C LYS A 360 19.33 1.56 3.05
N LEU A 361 18.69 0.40 2.91
CA LEU A 361 17.26 0.32 2.65
C LEU A 361 16.52 0.60 3.95
N LYS A 362 15.89 1.77 4.04
CA LYS A 362 15.02 2.23 5.13
C LYS A 362 13.61 1.84 4.76
N GLY A 363 13.28 0.57 5.00
CA GLY A 363 12.11 -0.08 4.42
C GLY A 363 10.91 -0.16 5.36
N MET A 364 9.71 -0.27 4.76
CA MET A 364 8.46 -0.60 5.44
C MET A 364 7.68 -1.64 4.65
N CYS A 365 7.14 -2.64 5.33
CA CYS A 365 6.16 -3.58 4.77
C CYS A 365 4.79 -2.93 4.69
N LEU A 366 4.03 -3.20 3.64
CA LEU A 366 2.68 -2.68 3.45
C LEU A 366 1.71 -3.76 2.98
N HIS A 367 0.58 -3.88 3.67
CA HIS A 367 -0.63 -4.49 3.11
C HIS A 367 -1.37 -3.50 2.21
N GLN A 368 -2.23 -4.00 1.33
CA GLN A 368 -2.87 -3.18 0.30
C GLN A 368 -4.11 -2.42 0.78
N ASP A 369 -4.72 -2.82 1.90
CA ASP A 369 -5.95 -2.21 2.41
C ASP A 369 -5.73 -0.80 3.00
N VAL A 370 -6.78 0.02 2.98
CA VAL A 370 -6.79 1.39 3.51
C VAL A 370 -8.09 1.68 4.24
N GLY A 371 -8.15 1.27 5.49
CA GLY A 371 -9.26 1.63 6.40
C GLY A 371 -10.65 1.36 5.83
N THR A 372 -11.51 2.37 5.84
CA THR A 372 -12.90 2.31 5.34
C THR A 372 -13.05 1.95 3.85
N LEU A 373 -11.96 2.00 3.09
CA LEU A 373 -11.98 1.66 1.66
C LEU A 373 -11.73 0.16 1.42
N GLY A 374 -11.33 -0.58 2.46
CA GLY A 374 -10.84 -1.93 2.25
C GLY A 374 -9.68 -1.95 1.26
N VAL A 375 -9.76 -2.84 0.26
CA VAL A 375 -8.76 -2.94 -0.81
C VAL A 375 -9.14 -2.18 -2.08
N ALA A 376 -10.34 -1.61 -2.16
CA ALA A 376 -10.80 -0.78 -3.29
C ALA A 376 -10.24 0.65 -3.17
N VAL A 377 -8.94 0.81 -3.33
CA VAL A 377 -8.20 2.04 -3.03
C VAL A 377 -8.01 2.90 -4.27
N PRO A 378 -8.56 4.12 -4.33
CA PRO A 378 -8.26 5.05 -5.41
C PRO A 378 -6.76 5.42 -5.47
N ASP A 379 -6.21 5.59 -6.68
CA ASP A 379 -4.79 5.88 -6.90
C ASP A 379 -4.28 7.08 -6.08
N ARG A 380 -5.09 8.13 -5.95
CA ARG A 380 -4.73 9.31 -5.16
C ARG A 380 -4.55 9.01 -3.67
N VAL A 381 -5.33 8.07 -3.13
CA VAL A 381 -5.20 7.63 -1.72
C VAL A 381 -3.89 6.85 -1.54
N MET A 382 -3.57 6.00 -2.50
CA MET A 382 -2.32 5.24 -2.54
C MET A 382 -1.10 6.18 -2.67
N GLU A 383 -1.16 7.16 -3.58
CA GLU A 383 -0.12 8.19 -3.74
C GLU A 383 0.14 8.93 -2.42
N ARG A 384 -0.92 9.37 -1.73
CA ARG A 384 -0.79 10.05 -0.43
C ARG A 384 -0.13 9.16 0.62
N ARG A 385 -0.49 7.87 0.64
CA ARG A 385 0.10 6.88 1.58
C ARG A 385 1.61 6.75 1.34
N LEU A 386 2.02 6.51 0.10
CA LEU A 386 3.43 6.36 -0.26
C LEU A 386 4.23 7.66 -0.05
N GLN A 387 3.64 8.82 -0.34
CA GLN A 387 4.27 10.12 -0.07
C GLN A 387 4.51 10.34 1.42
N ALA A 388 3.53 9.99 2.28
CA ALA A 388 3.68 10.13 3.73
C ALA A 388 4.85 9.26 4.26
N LEU A 389 4.99 8.04 3.76
CA LEU A 389 6.10 7.18 4.14
C LEU A 389 7.45 7.74 3.65
N LYS A 390 7.51 8.28 2.43
CA LYS A 390 8.70 8.93 1.91
C LYS A 390 9.07 10.16 2.73
N ASP A 391 8.10 11.00 3.07
CA ASP A 391 8.31 12.20 3.89
C ASP A 391 8.82 11.86 5.30
N PHE A 392 8.43 10.71 5.83
CA PHE A 392 8.94 10.19 7.09
C PHE A 392 10.43 9.76 7.03
N GLY A 393 10.94 9.44 5.84
CA GLY A 393 12.31 8.99 5.61
C GLY A 393 12.42 7.57 5.09
N CYS A 394 11.31 6.90 4.83
CA CYS A 394 11.29 5.62 4.16
C CYS A 394 11.77 5.76 2.71
N ASN A 395 12.65 4.86 2.25
CA ASN A 395 13.13 4.84 0.87
C ASN A 395 12.83 3.53 0.14
N ALA A 396 12.27 2.54 0.82
CA ALA A 396 11.94 1.24 0.24
C ALA A 396 10.64 0.66 0.80
N ILE A 397 9.84 0.01 -0.03
CA ILE A 397 8.59 -0.65 0.35
C ILE A 397 8.68 -2.14 0.01
N ARG A 398 8.19 -3.00 0.90
CA ARG A 398 7.93 -4.41 0.61
C ARG A 398 6.43 -4.62 0.47
N SER A 399 6.00 -5.13 -0.69
CA SER A 399 4.60 -5.51 -0.91
C SER A 399 4.31 -6.83 -0.17
N SER A 400 3.64 -6.77 0.95
CA SER A 400 3.43 -7.94 1.82
C SER A 400 2.00 -8.45 1.69
N HIS A 401 1.77 -9.73 1.50
CA HIS A 401 2.68 -10.75 0.96
C HIS A 401 2.12 -11.19 -0.38
N ASN A 402 2.11 -10.29 -1.34
CA ASN A 402 1.49 -10.48 -2.67
C ASN A 402 2.02 -9.43 -3.66
N PRO A 403 1.87 -9.67 -4.97
CA PRO A 403 2.24 -8.70 -6.00
C PRO A 403 1.56 -7.35 -5.80
N ALA A 404 2.34 -6.28 -5.93
CA ALA A 404 1.82 -4.91 -5.93
C ALA A 404 0.88 -4.66 -7.12
N SER A 405 0.11 -3.55 -7.11
CA SER A 405 -0.60 -3.13 -8.31
C SER A 405 0.31 -2.34 -9.25
N GLU A 406 -0.02 -2.31 -10.55
CA GLU A 406 0.70 -1.48 -11.53
C GLU A 406 0.66 0.01 -11.13
N GLU A 407 -0.48 0.49 -10.59
CA GLU A 407 -0.64 1.87 -10.11
C GLU A 407 0.29 2.17 -8.93
N PHE A 408 0.40 1.22 -7.97
CA PHE A 408 1.32 1.34 -6.85
C PHE A 408 2.78 1.46 -7.34
N LEU A 409 3.18 0.61 -8.27
CA LEU A 409 4.54 0.63 -8.83
C LEU A 409 4.80 1.89 -9.64
N ASN A 410 3.82 2.36 -10.43
CA ASN A 410 3.88 3.63 -11.15
C ASN A 410 4.08 4.83 -10.21
N ILE A 411 3.44 4.81 -9.04
CA ILE A 411 3.61 5.83 -8.02
C ILE A 411 5.02 5.72 -7.40
N CYS A 412 5.49 4.53 -7.05
CA CYS A 412 6.85 4.32 -6.56
C CYS A 412 7.91 4.79 -7.55
N ASP A 413 7.73 4.49 -8.85
CA ASP A 413 8.61 4.95 -9.93
C ASP A 413 8.71 6.48 -9.98
N THR A 414 7.60 7.19 -9.78
CA THR A 414 7.53 8.66 -9.86
C THR A 414 7.92 9.35 -8.56
N LEU A 415 7.71 8.72 -7.43
CA LEU A 415 8.13 9.24 -6.13
C LEU A 415 9.61 8.95 -5.83
N GLY A 416 10.25 7.99 -6.49
CA GLY A 416 11.59 7.54 -6.15
C GLY A 416 11.57 6.71 -4.86
N LEU A 417 10.75 5.66 -4.80
CA LEU A 417 10.74 4.63 -3.76
C LEU A 417 11.21 3.31 -4.36
N LEU A 418 12.09 2.63 -3.67
CA LEU A 418 12.52 1.28 -4.03
C LEU A 418 11.45 0.25 -3.62
N VAL A 419 11.37 -0.86 -4.34
CA VAL A 419 10.37 -1.90 -4.07
C VAL A 419 11.01 -3.29 -4.01
N LEU A 420 10.67 -4.03 -2.97
CA LEU A 420 10.76 -5.48 -2.90
C LEU A 420 9.37 -6.01 -3.21
N ASP A 421 9.20 -6.58 -4.40
CA ASP A 421 7.90 -7.09 -4.87
C ASP A 421 7.82 -8.59 -4.60
N GLU A 422 6.75 -9.02 -3.89
CA GLU A 422 6.63 -10.36 -3.36
C GLU A 422 5.50 -11.15 -4.00
N ALA A 423 5.79 -12.41 -4.38
CA ALA A 423 4.85 -13.25 -5.10
C ALA A 423 3.80 -13.89 -4.17
N PHE A 424 4.24 -14.46 -3.05
CA PHE A 424 3.40 -15.28 -2.16
C PHE A 424 3.78 -15.07 -0.69
N ASP A 425 2.82 -15.36 0.20
CA ASP A 425 3.10 -15.59 1.61
C ASP A 425 3.76 -16.98 1.77
N LYS A 426 2.97 -18.02 1.90
CA LYS A 426 3.43 -19.40 2.08
C LYS A 426 3.21 -20.20 0.80
N TRP A 427 4.01 -21.25 0.57
CA TRP A 427 3.86 -22.11 -0.62
C TRP A 427 2.80 -23.20 -0.40
N LYS A 428 3.21 -24.30 0.25
CA LYS A 428 2.35 -25.50 0.45
C LYS A 428 1.70 -25.51 1.83
N SER A 429 1.71 -24.37 2.50
CA SER A 429 0.98 -24.15 3.76
C SER A 429 0.11 -22.89 3.64
N GLY A 430 -0.90 -22.79 4.49
CA GLY A 430 -1.84 -21.67 4.46
C GLY A 430 -2.82 -21.69 3.28
N PHE A 431 -3.40 -20.55 3.02
CA PHE A 431 -4.51 -20.35 2.08
C PHE A 431 -4.20 -20.74 0.62
N TYR A 432 -2.98 -20.47 0.13
CA TYR A 432 -2.60 -20.70 -1.26
C TYR A 432 -2.25 -22.18 -1.56
N ALA A 433 -2.01 -22.98 -0.54
CA ALA A 433 -1.54 -24.36 -0.67
C ALA A 433 -2.35 -25.27 -1.62
N PRO A 434 -3.70 -25.23 -1.65
CA PRO A 434 -4.49 -26.05 -2.56
C PRO A 434 -4.29 -25.72 -4.05
N PHE A 435 -3.84 -24.49 -4.35
CA PHE A 435 -3.75 -23.96 -5.70
C PHE A 435 -2.30 -23.89 -6.20
N PHE A 436 -1.35 -24.11 -5.33
CA PHE A 436 0.07 -23.85 -5.57
C PHE A 436 0.61 -24.63 -6.77
N ASP A 437 0.40 -25.95 -6.84
CA ASP A 437 1.03 -26.77 -7.86
C ASP A 437 0.56 -26.42 -9.27
N ASP A 438 -0.70 -26.02 -9.45
CA ASP A 438 -1.30 -25.72 -10.75
C ASP A 438 -1.07 -24.27 -11.19
N ASN A 439 -0.82 -23.34 -10.25
CA ASN A 439 -0.85 -21.89 -10.56
C ASN A 439 0.47 -21.17 -10.29
N ALA A 440 1.31 -21.61 -9.35
CA ALA A 440 2.45 -20.81 -8.87
C ALA A 440 3.43 -20.37 -9.95
N VAL A 441 3.69 -21.22 -10.95
CA VAL A 441 4.57 -20.87 -12.09
C VAL A 441 3.96 -19.76 -12.94
N GLN A 442 2.64 -19.82 -13.19
CA GLN A 442 1.94 -18.78 -13.93
C GLN A 442 1.88 -17.48 -13.14
N ASP A 443 1.55 -17.54 -11.85
CA ASP A 443 1.39 -16.37 -11.00
C ASP A 443 2.71 -15.59 -10.81
N ILE A 444 3.86 -16.30 -10.64
CA ILE A 444 5.20 -15.68 -10.68
C ILE A 444 5.49 -15.09 -12.05
N THR A 445 5.13 -15.80 -13.13
CA THR A 445 5.35 -15.30 -14.48
C THR A 445 4.57 -14.01 -14.71
N ASP A 446 3.30 -13.96 -14.34
CA ASP A 446 2.44 -12.79 -14.49
C ASP A 446 2.99 -11.60 -13.67
N MET A 447 3.40 -11.81 -12.41
CA MET A 447 4.04 -10.78 -11.60
C MET A 447 5.29 -10.22 -12.27
N VAL A 448 6.25 -11.06 -12.64
CA VAL A 448 7.52 -10.59 -13.17
C VAL A 448 7.35 -9.93 -14.54
N VAL A 449 6.54 -10.52 -15.43
CA VAL A 449 6.36 -10.00 -16.80
C VAL A 449 5.62 -8.66 -16.80
N SER A 450 4.60 -8.50 -15.93
CA SER A 450 3.88 -7.22 -15.80
C SER A 450 4.74 -6.13 -15.15
N HIS A 451 5.62 -6.48 -14.21
CA HIS A 451 6.30 -5.51 -13.36
C HIS A 451 7.77 -5.23 -13.74
N ARG A 452 8.41 -6.04 -14.58
CA ARG A 452 9.86 -5.92 -14.89
C ARG A 452 10.33 -4.60 -15.51
N ASN A 453 9.42 -3.74 -15.99
CA ASN A 453 9.77 -2.42 -16.52
C ASN A 453 9.86 -1.33 -15.45
N HIS A 454 9.40 -1.58 -14.21
CA HIS A 454 9.43 -0.61 -13.12
C HIS A 454 10.85 -0.45 -12.55
N PRO A 455 11.46 0.74 -12.65
CA PRO A 455 12.80 0.96 -12.08
C PRO A 455 12.80 0.94 -10.55
N SER A 456 11.68 1.16 -9.89
CA SER A 456 11.54 1.05 -8.43
C SER A 456 11.85 -0.35 -7.90
N ILE A 457 11.49 -1.41 -8.63
CA ILE A 457 11.73 -2.78 -8.18
C ILE A 457 13.22 -3.12 -8.21
N ILE A 458 13.75 -3.59 -7.07
CA ILE A 458 15.16 -4.00 -6.91
C ILE A 458 15.32 -5.46 -6.46
N ILE A 459 14.26 -6.11 -5.99
CA ILE A 459 14.27 -7.49 -5.50
C ILE A 459 12.95 -8.16 -5.87
N TRP A 460 13.01 -9.42 -6.31
CA TRP A 460 11.89 -10.32 -6.43
C TRP A 460 11.86 -11.28 -5.23
N SER A 461 10.83 -11.21 -4.39
CA SER A 461 10.61 -12.19 -3.33
C SER A 461 9.74 -13.32 -3.82
N ILE A 462 10.24 -14.55 -3.76
CA ILE A 462 9.53 -15.74 -4.22
C ILE A 462 8.76 -16.46 -3.13
N GLY A 463 8.75 -15.92 -1.90
CA GLY A 463 7.94 -16.43 -0.79
C GLY A 463 8.30 -15.84 0.56
N ASN A 464 7.34 -15.91 1.48
CA ASN A 464 7.48 -15.45 2.86
C ASN A 464 7.24 -16.61 3.83
N GLU A 465 8.17 -16.80 4.76
CA GLU A 465 8.07 -17.75 5.87
C GLU A 465 7.57 -19.14 5.44
N VAL A 466 8.10 -19.61 4.31
CA VAL A 466 7.75 -20.90 3.74
C VAL A 466 8.23 -22.04 4.65
N GLN A 467 7.34 -22.97 5.02
CA GLN A 467 7.68 -24.05 5.95
C GLN A 467 8.78 -24.98 5.42
N GLU A 468 8.85 -25.16 4.12
CA GLU A 468 9.88 -25.95 3.45
C GLU A 468 11.29 -25.40 3.74
N ALA A 469 11.41 -24.08 3.94
CA ALA A 469 12.69 -23.47 4.32
C ALA A 469 13.05 -23.77 5.77
N TRP A 470 12.09 -23.95 6.67
CA TRP A 470 12.37 -24.23 8.08
C TRP A 470 13.01 -25.59 8.31
N ASN A 471 12.62 -26.57 7.52
CA ASN A 471 13.08 -27.94 7.62
C ASN A 471 14.24 -28.26 6.69
N GLU A 472 14.66 -27.30 5.84
CA GLU A 472 15.62 -27.49 4.75
C GLU A 472 15.30 -28.74 3.88
N ASP A 473 13.99 -28.95 3.66
CA ASP A 473 13.49 -30.04 2.86
C ASP A 473 14.01 -29.96 1.43
N GLU A 474 14.52 -31.06 0.92
CA GLU A 474 15.10 -31.10 -0.45
C GLU A 474 14.06 -30.69 -1.51
N VAL A 475 12.81 -31.10 -1.35
CA VAL A 475 11.71 -30.69 -2.27
C VAL A 475 11.49 -29.18 -2.22
N GLY A 476 11.57 -28.57 -1.03
CA GLY A 476 11.49 -27.11 -0.87
C GLY A 476 12.66 -26.39 -1.51
N VAL A 477 13.87 -26.92 -1.35
CA VAL A 477 15.10 -26.38 -1.99
C VAL A 477 15.03 -26.47 -3.51
N GLU A 478 14.57 -27.58 -4.07
CA GLU A 478 14.36 -27.74 -5.51
C GLU A 478 13.29 -26.78 -6.04
N ARG A 479 12.22 -26.56 -5.28
CA ARG A 479 11.17 -25.60 -5.61
C ARG A 479 11.68 -24.17 -5.60
N ALA A 480 12.46 -23.78 -4.60
CA ALA A 480 13.13 -22.50 -4.57
C ALA A 480 14.03 -22.29 -5.79
N ARG A 481 14.80 -23.32 -6.16
CA ARG A 481 15.66 -23.30 -7.34
C ARG A 481 14.83 -23.13 -8.64
N MET A 482 13.75 -23.85 -8.76
CA MET A 482 12.84 -23.74 -9.92
C MET A 482 12.31 -22.30 -10.07
N PHE A 483 11.87 -21.66 -8.96
CA PHE A 483 11.37 -20.30 -9.00
C PHE A 483 12.48 -19.26 -9.21
N ASN A 484 13.63 -19.44 -8.59
CA ASN A 484 14.81 -18.61 -8.84
C ASN A 484 15.17 -18.61 -10.33
N ASP A 485 15.29 -19.81 -10.93
CA ASP A 485 15.61 -19.98 -12.35
C ASP A 485 14.52 -19.42 -13.27
N LEU A 486 13.23 -19.53 -12.87
CA LEU A 486 12.12 -18.94 -13.60
C LEU A 486 12.24 -17.41 -13.62
N VAL A 487 12.41 -16.79 -12.46
CA VAL A 487 12.55 -15.33 -12.34
C VAL A 487 13.73 -14.83 -13.16
N HIS A 488 14.91 -15.46 -13.07
CA HIS A 488 16.09 -15.06 -13.83
C HIS A 488 15.94 -15.25 -15.36
N ARG A 489 15.12 -16.19 -15.81
CA ARG A 489 14.78 -16.29 -17.26
C ARG A 489 13.88 -15.13 -17.71
N LEU A 490 12.96 -14.66 -16.85
CA LEU A 490 12.02 -13.59 -17.17
C LEU A 490 12.64 -12.20 -16.98
N ASP A 491 13.49 -12.06 -15.96
CA ASP A 491 14.23 -10.84 -15.62
C ASP A 491 15.60 -11.15 -15.00
N PRO A 492 16.67 -11.21 -15.81
CA PRO A 492 18.03 -11.48 -15.33
C PRO A 492 18.70 -10.28 -14.64
N THR A 493 18.00 -9.17 -14.45
CA THR A 493 18.61 -7.91 -13.95
C THR A 493 18.40 -7.69 -12.45
N ARG A 494 17.54 -8.48 -11.82
CA ARG A 494 17.20 -8.34 -10.40
C ARG A 494 17.41 -9.63 -9.64
N PRO A 495 17.90 -9.54 -8.37
CA PRO A 495 18.07 -10.69 -7.50
C PRO A 495 16.75 -11.21 -6.95
N THR A 496 16.78 -12.47 -6.51
CA THR A 496 15.68 -13.13 -5.79
C THR A 496 16.01 -13.28 -4.31
N LEU A 497 14.97 -13.43 -3.49
CA LEU A 497 15.07 -13.89 -2.09
C LEU A 497 13.84 -14.67 -1.65
N VAL A 498 13.96 -15.37 -0.53
CA VAL A 498 12.87 -15.84 0.33
C VAL A 498 13.01 -15.16 1.69
N ALA A 499 11.93 -14.59 2.22
CA ALA A 499 11.91 -14.04 3.56
C ALA A 499 11.70 -15.16 4.59
N CYS A 500 12.55 -15.25 5.62
CA CYS A 500 12.59 -16.39 6.52
C CYS A 500 12.55 -15.98 7.99
N GLN A 501 11.76 -16.70 8.80
CA GLN A 501 11.62 -16.47 10.24
C GLN A 501 12.50 -17.38 11.09
N GLN A 502 12.96 -18.54 10.61
CA GLN A 502 13.67 -19.53 11.41
C GLN A 502 14.95 -20.03 10.74
N GLY A 503 15.98 -20.22 11.57
CA GLY A 503 17.21 -20.89 11.20
C GLY A 503 18.13 -20.10 10.29
N PHE A 504 19.25 -20.70 9.95
CA PHE A 504 20.23 -20.14 9.01
C PHE A 504 19.96 -20.58 7.59
N GLN A 505 18.94 -21.18 7.24
CA GLN A 505 18.51 -21.46 5.87
C GLN A 505 19.70 -21.87 4.96
N ASP A 506 20.58 -22.77 5.44
CA ASP A 506 21.87 -23.05 4.79
C ASP A 506 21.70 -23.47 3.33
N LYS A 507 20.76 -24.36 3.04
CA LYS A 507 20.48 -24.82 1.68
C LYS A 507 19.70 -23.80 0.84
N PHE A 508 18.75 -23.08 1.44
CA PHE A 508 17.98 -22.03 0.74
C PHE A 508 18.84 -20.83 0.39
N GLY A 509 19.70 -20.39 1.31
CA GLY A 509 20.63 -19.30 1.08
C GLY A 509 21.72 -19.57 0.03
N GLU A 510 21.86 -20.81 -0.43
CA GLU A 510 22.71 -21.19 -1.58
C GLU A 510 21.94 -21.14 -2.92
N VAL A 511 20.63 -21.03 -2.88
CA VAL A 511 19.77 -21.04 -4.07
C VAL A 511 19.37 -19.63 -4.47
N THR A 512 18.94 -18.80 -3.52
CA THR A 512 18.55 -17.42 -3.77
C THR A 512 19.75 -16.46 -3.73
N ASP A 513 19.66 -15.33 -4.43
CA ASP A 513 20.75 -14.35 -4.50
C ASP A 513 20.96 -13.60 -3.19
N LEU A 514 19.87 -13.41 -2.42
CA LEU A 514 19.85 -12.74 -1.14
C LEU A 514 19.20 -13.64 -0.08
N VAL A 515 19.57 -13.44 1.19
CA VAL A 515 18.91 -14.10 2.32
C VAL A 515 18.14 -13.05 3.11
N GLY A 516 16.80 -13.23 3.21
CA GLY A 516 15.90 -12.38 3.99
C GLY A 516 15.69 -12.93 5.40
N TYR A 517 15.76 -12.04 6.41
CA TYR A 517 15.55 -12.38 7.81
C TYR A 517 14.32 -11.66 8.36
N ASN A 518 13.37 -12.42 8.92
CA ASN A 518 12.26 -11.88 9.68
C ASN A 518 12.57 -11.98 11.18
N TYR A 519 12.73 -10.84 11.88
CA TYR A 519 12.93 -10.72 13.34
C TYR A 519 14.18 -11.44 13.91
N LEU A 520 15.17 -11.72 13.09
CA LEU A 520 16.34 -12.53 13.47
C LEU A 520 17.66 -11.77 13.33
N GLU A 521 17.65 -10.45 13.46
CA GLU A 521 18.81 -9.58 13.30
C GLU A 521 20.04 -10.07 14.09
N PRO A 522 19.91 -10.53 15.35
CA PRO A 522 21.07 -11.00 16.12
C PRO A 522 21.78 -12.22 15.52
N ARG A 523 21.10 -13.00 14.69
CA ARG A 523 21.69 -14.17 14.02
C ARG A 523 22.54 -13.80 12.81
N MET A 524 22.27 -12.66 12.19
CA MET A 524 22.93 -12.23 10.95
C MET A 524 24.45 -12.08 11.12
N VAL A 525 24.94 -11.64 12.30
CA VAL A 525 26.38 -11.53 12.60
C VAL A 525 27.03 -12.90 12.57
N ALA A 526 26.37 -13.93 13.10
CA ALA A 526 26.89 -15.29 13.09
C ALA A 526 26.84 -15.91 11.70
N ASP A 527 25.77 -15.63 10.95
CA ASP A 527 25.59 -16.10 9.58
C ASP A 527 26.62 -15.47 8.62
N HIS A 528 26.86 -14.17 8.70
CA HIS A 528 27.89 -13.50 7.92
C HIS A 528 29.32 -14.09 8.19
N LYS A 529 29.61 -14.41 9.44
CA LYS A 529 30.88 -15.09 9.78
C LYS A 529 30.97 -16.51 9.22
N ARG A 530 29.85 -17.23 9.19
CA ARG A 530 29.79 -18.63 8.71
C ARG A 530 29.77 -18.69 7.18
N HIS A 531 29.08 -17.72 6.55
CA HIS A 531 28.87 -17.62 5.10
C HIS A 531 29.23 -16.21 4.61
N PRO A 532 30.50 -15.85 4.50
CA PRO A 532 30.91 -14.46 4.24
C PRO A 532 30.54 -13.93 2.86
N ASN A 533 30.11 -14.78 1.95
CA ASN A 533 29.66 -14.37 0.61
C ASN A 533 28.15 -14.11 0.52
N ARG A 534 27.38 -14.37 1.58
CA ARG A 534 25.95 -14.13 1.60
C ARG A 534 25.62 -12.65 1.71
N LYS A 535 24.67 -12.23 0.91
CA LYS A 535 24.11 -10.89 0.94
C LYS A 535 22.86 -10.91 1.82
N LEU A 536 22.84 -10.11 2.87
CA LEU A 536 21.88 -10.21 3.96
C LEU A 536 20.97 -8.98 4.02
N LEU A 537 19.67 -9.22 4.24
CA LEU A 537 18.65 -8.21 4.34
C LEU A 537 17.68 -8.56 5.48
N VAL A 538 17.25 -7.59 6.29
CA VAL A 538 16.15 -7.76 7.23
C VAL A 538 14.85 -7.50 6.49
N THR A 539 14.07 -8.56 6.24
CA THR A 539 12.81 -8.48 5.49
C THR A 539 11.62 -8.14 6.36
N GLU A 540 11.71 -8.44 7.66
CA GLU A 540 10.77 -7.96 8.68
C GLU A 540 11.50 -7.68 9.99
N ALA A 541 11.30 -6.50 10.54
CA ALA A 541 11.80 -6.10 11.85
C ALA A 541 10.66 -5.57 12.72
N PHE A 542 10.75 -5.79 14.03
CA PHE A 542 9.89 -5.10 14.98
C PHE A 542 10.06 -3.58 14.87
N VAL A 543 8.98 -2.85 14.97
CA VAL A 543 9.04 -1.37 14.86
C VAL A 543 9.80 -0.75 16.04
N TYR A 544 9.60 -1.25 17.25
CA TYR A 544 10.09 -0.59 18.48
C TYR A 544 11.05 -1.47 19.32
N TYR A 545 11.34 -2.68 18.90
CA TYR A 545 12.18 -3.63 19.63
C TYR A 545 13.24 -4.22 18.72
N SER A 546 14.37 -4.60 19.28
CA SER A 546 15.40 -5.38 18.58
C SER A 546 15.50 -6.79 19.15
N GLY A 547 15.78 -7.76 18.27
CA GLY A 547 16.08 -9.12 18.65
C GLY A 547 14.87 -10.04 18.70
N LEU A 548 15.08 -11.18 19.38
CA LEU A 548 14.09 -12.25 19.46
C LEU A 548 12.84 -11.85 20.22
N ARG A 549 11.72 -12.49 19.91
CA ARG A 549 10.39 -12.27 20.49
C ARG A 549 10.36 -12.22 22.04
N GLU A 550 11.29 -12.89 22.69
CA GLU A 550 11.44 -12.86 24.17
C GLU A 550 11.71 -11.46 24.73
N ASN A 551 12.19 -10.53 23.90
CA ASN A 551 12.45 -9.15 24.30
C ASN A 551 11.22 -8.26 24.27
N ILE A 552 10.14 -8.68 23.63
CA ILE A 552 8.86 -7.93 23.54
C ILE A 552 8.23 -7.73 24.92
N VAL A 553 8.39 -8.71 25.80
CA VAL A 553 7.77 -8.72 27.14
C VAL A 553 8.50 -7.81 28.14
N ARG A 554 9.70 -7.33 27.81
CA ARG A 554 10.46 -6.44 28.69
C ARG A 554 10.07 -5.00 28.46
N ASP A 555 9.93 -4.28 29.54
CA ASP A 555 9.37 -2.94 29.60
C ASP A 555 10.09 -1.90 28.71
N TRP A 556 11.28 -2.23 28.19
CA TRP A 556 11.99 -1.44 27.19
C TRP A 556 13.28 -2.11 26.71
N VAL A 557 13.49 -2.11 25.42
CA VAL A 557 14.74 -2.54 24.81
C VAL A 557 15.70 -1.36 24.73
N GLU A 558 16.98 -1.61 25.00
CA GLU A 558 18.00 -0.54 25.03
C GLU A 558 18.22 0.10 23.66
N ARG A 559 18.03 -0.67 22.55
CA ARG A 559 18.25 -0.20 21.18
C ARG A 559 17.18 -0.66 20.22
N ASN A 560 16.78 0.20 19.31
CA ASN A 560 15.84 -0.08 18.22
C ASN A 560 16.49 -0.95 17.13
N PRO A 561 15.74 -1.80 16.42
CA PRO A 561 16.24 -2.67 15.35
C PRO A 561 17.06 -1.94 14.28
N TRP A 562 16.73 -0.69 13.97
CA TRP A 562 17.43 0.10 12.97
C TRP A 562 18.93 0.25 13.25
N TYR A 563 19.33 0.42 14.51
CA TYR A 563 20.75 0.58 14.84
C TYR A 563 21.57 -0.70 14.61
N PHE A 564 20.94 -1.85 14.60
CA PHE A 564 21.60 -3.08 14.17
C PHE A 564 22.03 -2.97 12.70
N VAL A 565 21.16 -2.42 11.84
CA VAL A 565 21.45 -2.20 10.41
C VAL A 565 22.55 -1.16 10.22
N GLU A 566 22.51 -0.09 11.01
CA GLU A 566 23.48 1.02 10.93
C GLU A 566 24.86 0.60 11.40
N ASP A 567 24.94 -0.19 12.48
CA ASP A 567 26.21 -0.68 13.05
C ASP A 567 26.87 -1.79 12.20
N ASN A 568 26.18 -2.35 11.20
CA ASN A 568 26.68 -3.48 10.41
C ASN A 568 26.62 -3.19 8.90
N ASP A 569 27.78 -2.86 8.31
CA ASP A 569 27.87 -2.49 6.89
C ASP A 569 27.37 -3.59 5.96
N PHE A 570 27.54 -4.85 6.30
CA PHE A 570 27.14 -6.01 5.51
C PHE A 570 25.59 -6.16 5.40
N VAL A 571 24.81 -5.54 6.28
CA VAL A 571 23.34 -5.59 6.23
C VAL A 571 22.83 -4.56 5.23
N ALA A 572 22.17 -5.00 4.16
CA ALA A 572 21.68 -4.12 3.09
C ALA A 572 20.63 -3.11 3.57
N GLY A 573 19.84 -3.46 4.57
CA GLY A 573 18.79 -2.61 5.14
C GLY A 573 17.79 -3.42 5.96
N SER A 574 16.69 -2.77 6.33
CA SER A 574 15.60 -3.38 7.11
C SER A 574 14.24 -2.88 6.66
N PHE A 575 13.24 -3.76 6.68
CA PHE A 575 11.83 -3.46 6.46
C PHE A 575 11.04 -3.64 7.76
N LEU A 576 10.38 -2.60 8.22
CA LEU A 576 9.58 -2.63 9.45
C LEU A 576 8.26 -3.36 9.22
N TRP A 577 7.84 -4.19 10.16
CA TRP A 577 6.53 -4.81 10.17
C TRP A 577 5.59 -4.08 11.12
N ALA A 578 4.72 -3.22 10.60
CA ALA A 578 4.60 -2.74 9.23
C ALA A 578 4.60 -1.21 9.23
N GLY A 579 4.48 -0.56 8.04
CA GLY A 579 4.56 0.89 7.95
C GLY A 579 3.29 1.62 8.37
N VAL A 580 2.14 1.07 8.00
CA VAL A 580 0.79 1.61 8.27
C VAL A 580 -0.08 0.50 8.81
N ASP A 581 -0.92 0.80 9.77
CA ASP A 581 -1.92 -0.13 10.29
C ASP A 581 -2.77 -0.75 9.18
N TYR A 582 -3.23 -1.98 9.38
CA TYR A 582 -4.01 -2.73 8.40
C TYR A 582 -5.05 -3.64 9.07
N HIS A 583 -6.06 -4.06 8.32
CA HIS A 583 -7.08 -5.00 8.80
C HIS A 583 -6.57 -6.44 8.81
N GLY A 584 -7.07 -7.21 9.75
CA GLY A 584 -6.66 -8.60 9.93
C GLY A 584 -5.43 -8.75 10.82
N GLU A 585 -4.92 -9.98 10.95
CA GLU A 585 -3.92 -10.36 11.96
C GLU A 585 -4.21 -9.76 13.33
N SER A 586 -5.49 -9.72 13.66
CA SER A 586 -6.01 -8.99 14.83
C SER A 586 -5.72 -9.71 16.12
N SER A 587 -5.39 -8.95 17.14
CA SER A 587 -5.49 -9.33 18.55
C SER A 587 -6.93 -9.67 18.94
N PRO A 588 -7.17 -10.22 20.15
CA PRO A 588 -8.51 -10.64 20.54
C PRO A 588 -9.54 -9.53 20.30
N TRP A 589 -10.76 -9.98 19.99
CA TRP A 589 -11.93 -9.09 19.90
C TRP A 589 -11.93 -8.07 21.06
N PRO A 590 -12.21 -6.77 20.83
CA PRO A 590 -12.84 -6.19 19.62
C PRO A 590 -11.87 -5.56 18.59
N ALA A 591 -10.56 -5.75 18.68
CA ALA A 591 -9.63 -5.21 17.69
C ALA A 591 -9.78 -5.94 16.34
N LYS A 592 -9.86 -5.19 15.22
CA LYS A 592 -10.09 -5.73 13.87
C LYS A 592 -8.87 -5.63 12.96
N GLY A 593 -7.72 -5.24 13.50
CA GLY A 593 -6.51 -5.09 12.71
C GLY A 593 -5.26 -4.97 13.55
N TRP A 594 -4.14 -4.88 12.86
CA TRP A 594 -2.83 -4.62 13.41
C TRP A 594 -2.64 -3.13 13.64
N CYS A 595 -2.41 -2.70 14.87
CA CYS A 595 -2.49 -1.29 15.29
C CYS A 595 -1.21 -0.73 15.94
N SER A 596 -0.05 -1.24 15.55
CA SER A 596 1.24 -0.86 16.18
C SER A 596 2.25 -0.25 15.21
N CYS A 597 1.82 0.09 14.01
CA CYS A 597 2.70 0.67 13.01
C CYS A 597 3.10 2.12 13.34
N PRO A 598 4.12 2.69 12.68
CA PRO A 598 4.44 4.12 12.77
C PRO A 598 3.28 5.03 12.42
N PHE A 599 2.43 4.62 11.48
CA PHE A 599 1.24 5.36 11.06
C PHE A 599 -0.04 4.56 11.32
N ASP A 600 -1.07 5.25 11.77
CA ASP A 600 -2.40 4.68 11.81
C ASP A 600 -3.07 4.68 10.42
N MET A 601 -4.28 4.12 10.30
CA MET A 601 -5.06 4.06 9.05
C MET A 601 -5.38 5.43 8.43
N THR A 602 -5.29 6.50 9.20
CA THR A 602 -5.52 7.87 8.72
C THR A 602 -4.24 8.55 8.26
N LEU A 603 -3.10 7.85 8.34
CA LEU A 603 -1.75 8.38 8.18
C LEU A 603 -1.41 9.45 9.23
N GLU A 604 -1.92 9.29 10.43
CA GLU A 604 -1.44 10.03 11.59
C GLU A 604 -0.21 9.31 12.14
N GLU A 605 0.90 10.03 12.24
CA GLU A 605 2.12 9.49 12.84
C GLU A 605 1.92 9.28 14.34
N ARG A 606 2.24 8.10 14.83
CA ARG A 606 2.20 7.80 16.25
C ARG A 606 3.34 8.47 17.00
N PRO A 607 3.10 9.04 18.21
CA PRO A 607 4.13 9.72 18.96
C PRO A 607 5.41 8.90 19.19
N GLN A 608 5.30 7.59 19.42
CA GLN A 608 6.45 6.70 19.58
C GLN A 608 7.28 6.51 18.30
N ALA A 609 6.69 6.70 17.13
CA ALA A 609 7.39 6.59 15.84
C ALA A 609 8.37 7.74 15.60
N ALA A 610 8.23 8.84 16.34
CA ALA A 610 9.16 9.97 16.32
C ALA A 610 10.63 9.56 16.50
N TYR A 611 10.88 8.38 17.05
CA TYR A 611 12.20 7.75 17.15
C TYR A 611 12.92 7.65 15.80
N TYR A 612 12.21 7.35 14.70
CA TYR A 612 12.82 7.12 13.39
C TYR A 612 13.32 8.40 12.70
N HIS A 613 12.79 9.58 13.05
CA HIS A 613 13.23 10.82 12.43
C HIS A 613 14.73 11.08 12.60
N PRO A 614 15.31 11.11 13.82
CA PRO A 614 16.75 11.29 13.96
C PRO A 614 17.57 10.13 13.39
N ALA A 615 17.02 8.91 13.33
CA ALA A 615 17.72 7.75 12.80
C ALA A 615 17.73 7.73 11.25
N TRP A 616 16.61 8.09 10.62
CA TRP A 616 16.47 8.00 9.17
C TRP A 616 16.78 9.31 8.43
N LYS A 617 16.71 10.45 9.16
CA LYS A 617 16.93 11.80 8.64
C LYS A 617 17.86 12.60 9.59
N PRO A 618 19.08 12.10 9.87
CA PRO A 618 19.96 12.72 10.86
C PRO A 618 20.39 14.16 10.50
N GLU A 619 20.31 14.53 9.23
CA GLU A 619 20.68 15.87 8.76
C GLU A 619 19.55 16.91 8.99
N GLU A 620 18.32 16.46 9.21
CA GLU A 620 17.20 17.37 9.44
C GLU A 620 17.09 17.73 10.93
N PRO A 621 16.95 19.02 11.27
CA PRO A 621 16.73 19.41 12.66
C PRO A 621 15.43 18.81 13.21
N TYR A 622 15.51 18.02 14.28
CA TYR A 622 14.37 17.35 14.90
C TYR A 622 14.43 17.41 16.43
N LEU A 623 13.28 17.63 17.04
CA LEU A 623 13.07 17.58 18.49
C LEU A 623 11.60 17.25 18.77
N LYS A 624 11.34 16.12 19.41
CA LYS A 624 9.99 15.69 19.79
C LYS A 624 9.98 15.13 21.20
N LEU A 625 9.04 15.62 22.02
CA LEU A 625 8.74 15.09 23.35
C LEU A 625 7.55 14.13 23.27
N VAL A 626 7.69 13.00 23.90
CA VAL A 626 6.58 12.07 24.13
C VAL A 626 6.59 11.59 25.57
N VAL A 627 5.42 11.21 26.06
CA VAL A 627 5.27 10.63 27.39
C VAL A 627 4.76 9.21 27.28
N ARG A 628 5.38 8.31 28.02
CA ARG A 628 4.94 6.93 28.19
C ARG A 628 4.40 6.72 29.60
N ASP A 629 3.21 6.13 29.66
CA ASP A 629 2.61 5.62 30.89
C ASP A 629 1.73 4.41 30.56
N ASN A 630 1.76 3.40 31.43
CA ASN A 630 0.99 2.17 31.24
C ASN A 630 -0.54 2.39 31.22
N CYS A 631 -1.02 3.55 31.67
CA CYS A 631 -2.44 3.90 31.57
C CYS A 631 -2.93 4.02 30.11
N PHE A 632 -2.04 4.35 29.17
CA PHE A 632 -2.41 4.41 27.74
C PHE A 632 -2.67 3.02 27.19
N ASP A 633 -1.88 2.02 27.58
CA ASP A 633 -2.04 0.63 27.14
C ASP A 633 -3.43 0.09 27.52
N GLN A 634 -3.92 0.47 28.71
CA GLN A 634 -5.26 0.10 29.18
C GLN A 634 -6.38 0.86 28.47
N ALA A 635 -6.14 2.14 28.12
CA ALA A 635 -7.16 3.00 27.52
C ALA A 635 -7.47 2.63 26.07
N VAL A 636 -6.49 2.16 25.31
CA VAL A 636 -6.63 1.89 23.88
C VAL A 636 -6.62 0.41 23.52
N GLY A 637 -6.33 -0.48 24.47
CA GLY A 637 -6.02 -1.88 24.21
C GLY A 637 -4.62 -2.01 23.59
N THR A 638 -3.91 -3.04 23.98
CA THR A 638 -2.63 -3.41 23.34
C THR A 638 -2.91 -4.37 22.21
N ASP A 639 -2.08 -4.36 21.18
CA ASP A 639 -2.03 -5.47 20.25
C ASP A 639 -1.36 -6.69 20.91
N HIS A 640 -1.32 -7.80 20.20
CA HIS A 640 -0.74 -9.02 20.74
C HIS A 640 0.79 -8.97 20.90
N TRP A 641 1.47 -7.92 20.43
CA TRP A 641 2.89 -7.66 20.64
C TRP A 641 3.15 -6.66 21.75
N GLN A 642 2.12 -6.16 22.42
CA GLN A 642 2.20 -5.28 23.60
C GLN A 642 3.13 -4.08 23.41
N TYR A 643 3.06 -3.41 22.25
CA TYR A 643 3.84 -2.21 22.00
C TYR A 643 3.53 -1.09 23.00
N PRO A 644 4.55 -0.34 23.43
CA PRO A 644 4.34 0.77 24.34
C PRO A 644 3.60 1.89 23.63
N ILE A 645 2.44 2.28 24.14
CA ILE A 645 1.70 3.43 23.64
C ILE A 645 2.24 4.69 24.32
N MET A 646 2.47 5.73 23.53
CA MET A 646 2.95 7.02 23.97
C MET A 646 2.02 8.13 23.50
N ALA A 647 2.07 9.27 24.16
CA ALA A 647 1.31 10.45 23.78
C ALA A 647 2.20 11.69 23.75
N ASP A 648 1.81 12.67 22.96
CA ASP A 648 2.43 13.99 22.90
C ASP A 648 1.58 15.06 23.62
N THR A 649 0.88 14.65 24.66
CA THR A 649 0.08 15.49 25.56
C THR A 649 0.51 15.28 27.00
N TRP A 650 0.20 16.28 27.86
CA TRP A 650 0.37 16.16 29.32
C TRP A 650 -0.96 15.88 30.03
N ASP A 651 -2.04 15.62 29.30
CA ASP A 651 -3.35 15.22 29.84
C ASP A 651 -3.34 13.72 30.21
N LEU A 652 -2.66 13.44 31.31
CA LEU A 652 -2.48 12.06 31.76
C LEU A 652 -3.69 11.62 32.56
N PRO A 653 -4.31 10.47 32.32
CA PRO A 653 -5.54 10.02 32.98
C PRO A 653 -5.28 9.43 34.37
N PHE A 654 -4.47 10.08 35.18
CA PHE A 654 -4.13 9.65 36.55
C PHE A 654 -3.92 10.84 37.49
N SER A 655 -3.82 10.57 38.78
CA SER A 655 -3.60 11.57 39.81
C SER A 655 -2.15 12.10 39.86
N ASP A 656 -1.99 13.34 40.29
CA ASP A 656 -0.68 13.95 40.48
C ASP A 656 0.25 13.12 41.34
N GLY A 657 1.53 13.14 41.01
CA GLY A 657 2.61 12.50 41.78
C GLY A 657 3.05 11.13 41.30
N ARG A 658 2.32 10.50 40.40
CA ARG A 658 2.78 9.25 39.70
C ARG A 658 4.00 9.53 38.85
N THR A 659 4.98 8.62 38.85
CA THR A 659 6.15 8.74 38.00
C THR A 659 5.82 8.29 36.60
N VAL A 660 6.15 9.12 35.60
CA VAL A 660 6.03 8.85 34.17
C VAL A 660 7.38 8.96 33.48
N GLN A 661 7.53 8.31 32.36
CA GLN A 661 8.73 8.40 31.53
C GLN A 661 8.48 9.37 30.38
N ILE A 662 9.33 10.40 30.26
CA ILE A 662 9.39 11.28 29.10
C ILE A 662 10.54 10.82 28.22
N ARG A 663 10.33 10.81 26.93
CA ARG A 663 11.37 10.63 25.92
C ARG A 663 11.44 11.84 25.03
N CYS A 664 12.66 12.20 24.72
CA CYS A 664 12.98 13.26 23.77
C CYS A 664 13.82 12.66 22.65
N TYR A 665 13.26 12.61 21.46
CA TYR A 665 13.93 12.19 20.24
C TYR A 665 14.47 13.41 19.53
N THR A 666 15.79 13.43 19.22
CA THR A 666 16.39 14.66 18.73
C THR A 666 17.66 14.46 17.90
N THR A 667 17.88 15.36 16.92
CA THR A 667 19.15 15.54 16.21
C THR A 667 19.99 16.70 16.79
N CYS A 668 19.54 17.34 17.89
CA CYS A 668 20.28 18.38 18.58
C CYS A 668 21.46 17.81 19.37
N ASP A 669 22.52 18.57 19.56
CA ASP A 669 23.70 18.16 20.35
C ASP A 669 23.35 18.03 21.84
N SER A 670 22.44 18.90 22.31
CA SER A 670 21.96 18.87 23.69
C SER A 670 20.57 19.43 23.83
N VAL A 671 19.88 19.07 24.92
CA VAL A 671 18.51 19.53 25.22
C VAL A 671 18.43 20.05 26.65
N GLN A 672 17.90 21.27 26.80
CA GLN A 672 17.57 21.87 28.08
C GLN A 672 16.09 21.69 28.38
N PHE A 673 15.77 21.11 29.55
CA PHE A 673 14.38 20.89 29.99
C PHE A 673 14.00 21.93 31.04
N TYR A 674 12.73 22.38 30.97
CA TYR A 674 12.12 23.32 31.90
C TYR A 674 10.79 22.76 32.44
N PHE A 675 10.54 22.91 33.70
CA PHE A 675 9.37 22.40 34.41
C PHE A 675 8.67 23.56 35.18
N PRO A 676 7.90 24.43 34.50
CA PRO A 676 7.30 25.62 35.13
C PRO A 676 6.32 25.32 36.26
N MET A 677 5.79 24.06 36.32
CA MET A 677 4.86 23.63 37.36
C MET A 677 5.54 23.39 38.71
N TRP A 678 6.88 23.36 38.80
CA TRP A 678 7.56 23.09 40.03
C TRP A 678 7.83 24.39 40.80
N SER A 679 7.92 24.29 42.12
CA SER A 679 8.05 25.45 43.04
C SER A 679 9.26 26.33 42.78
N ASN A 680 10.25 25.86 42.01
CA ASN A 680 11.38 26.67 41.55
C ASN A 680 11.55 26.54 40.03
N PRO A 681 10.70 27.21 39.25
CA PRO A 681 10.72 27.12 37.78
C PRO A 681 11.99 27.70 37.13
N GLN A 682 12.80 28.41 37.92
CA GLN A 682 14.02 29.07 37.40
C GLN A 682 15.30 28.23 37.50
N LEU A 683 15.22 27.04 38.11
CA LEU A 683 16.37 26.11 38.11
C LEU A 683 16.22 25.14 36.94
N PRO A 684 16.81 25.46 35.74
CA PRO A 684 16.89 24.51 34.68
C PRO A 684 17.74 23.32 35.14
N LEU A 685 17.30 22.09 34.84
CA LEU A 685 18.20 20.93 34.91
C LEU A 685 19.42 21.24 34.02
N LYS A 686 20.58 20.70 34.37
CA LYS A 686 21.72 20.78 33.42
C LYS A 686 21.27 20.29 32.04
N PRO A 687 21.72 20.92 30.93
CA PRO A 687 21.48 20.41 29.59
C PRO A 687 21.87 18.92 29.51
N ARG A 688 21.03 18.13 28.83
CA ARG A 688 21.34 16.74 28.54
C ARG A 688 22.05 16.68 27.22
N VAL A 689 23.25 16.13 27.18
CA VAL A 689 24.04 15.93 25.96
C VAL A 689 23.49 14.68 25.26
N THR A 690 23.10 14.81 24.01
CA THR A 690 22.44 13.72 23.26
C THR A 690 23.32 12.49 23.10
N ALA A 691 24.62 12.68 22.90
CA ALA A 691 25.61 11.61 22.77
C ALA A 691 25.75 10.73 24.04
N ASP A 692 25.30 11.21 25.21
CA ASP A 692 25.33 10.43 26.44
C ASP A 692 24.18 9.40 26.51
N TYR A 693 23.26 9.42 25.53
CA TYR A 693 22.08 8.55 25.50
C TYR A 693 22.10 7.61 24.31
N PRO A 694 21.72 6.33 24.51
CA PRO A 694 21.59 5.41 23.40
C PRO A 694 20.57 5.92 22.38
N ASP A 695 20.84 5.67 21.10
CA ASP A 695 19.90 5.91 20.01
C ASP A 695 19.37 7.35 19.94
N HIS A 696 20.16 8.33 20.36
CA HIS A 696 19.76 9.74 20.40
C HIS A 696 18.44 9.99 21.14
N THR A 697 18.12 9.13 22.14
CA THR A 697 16.86 9.16 22.89
C THR A 697 17.10 9.58 24.34
N ILE A 698 16.90 10.84 24.68
CA ILE A 698 17.02 11.34 26.05
C ILE A 698 15.81 10.87 26.84
N THR A 699 16.03 10.12 27.92
CA THR A 699 14.98 9.59 28.78
C THR A 699 15.02 10.28 30.14
N LEU A 700 13.85 10.73 30.63
CA LEU A 700 13.67 11.33 31.94
C LEU A 700 12.52 10.64 32.67
N GLN A 701 12.69 10.42 33.96
CA GLN A 701 11.61 9.99 34.82
C GLN A 701 11.18 11.16 35.75
N LEU A 702 9.91 11.51 35.70
CA LEU A 702 9.37 12.67 36.38
C LEU A 702 8.04 12.33 37.09
N PRO A 703 7.73 12.97 38.23
CA PRO A 703 6.39 12.91 38.78
C PRO A 703 5.43 13.67 37.84
N ALA A 704 4.34 13.04 37.47
CA ALA A 704 3.25 13.71 36.74
C ALA A 704 2.64 14.79 37.61
N ARG A 705 2.55 16.02 37.11
CA ARG A 705 1.90 17.17 37.75
C ARG A 705 1.23 18.02 36.68
N HIS A 706 0.11 18.59 37.05
CA HIS A 706 -0.59 19.53 36.18
C HIS A 706 0.34 20.68 35.73
N GLY A 707 0.36 21.05 34.46
CA GLY A 707 1.21 22.11 33.92
C GLY A 707 1.80 21.77 32.53
N LYS A 708 3.08 22.00 32.37
CA LYS A 708 3.79 21.71 31.10
C LYS A 708 5.23 21.29 31.30
N VAL A 709 5.77 20.52 30.37
CA VAL A 709 7.18 20.26 30.19
C VAL A 709 7.61 20.96 28.90
N LEU A 710 8.70 21.72 28.96
CA LEU A 710 9.26 22.40 27.79
C LEU A 710 10.68 21.87 27.54
N ALA A 711 11.03 21.60 26.30
CA ALA A 711 12.39 21.30 25.85
C ALA A 711 12.88 22.35 24.85
N VAL A 712 14.14 22.71 24.98
CA VAL A 712 14.87 23.57 24.03
C VAL A 712 16.09 22.80 23.55
N GLY A 713 16.16 22.53 22.26
CA GLY A 713 17.26 21.83 21.60
C GLY A 713 18.33 22.82 21.12
N TYR A 714 19.58 22.45 21.31
CA TYR A 714 20.76 23.25 20.95
C TYR A 714 21.63 22.49 19.95
N LYS A 715 22.15 23.23 18.98
CA LYS A 715 23.19 22.77 18.05
C LYS A 715 24.30 23.84 18.02
N ASP A 716 25.56 23.41 18.15
CA ASP A 716 26.71 24.32 18.26
C ASP A 716 26.51 25.42 19.32
N GLY A 717 25.87 25.07 20.45
CA GLY A 717 25.58 25.98 21.55
C GLY A 717 24.48 27.01 21.30
N GLN A 718 23.81 26.96 20.12
CA GLN A 718 22.70 27.88 19.79
C GLN A 718 21.35 27.14 19.91
N PRO A 719 20.30 27.78 20.48
CA PRO A 719 18.97 27.21 20.53
C PRO A 719 18.34 27.19 19.14
N ILE A 720 17.96 26.01 18.63
CA ILE A 720 17.42 25.85 17.28
C ILE A 720 15.96 25.34 17.26
N LEU A 721 15.56 24.54 18.23
CA LEU A 721 14.23 23.92 18.27
C LEU A 721 13.60 24.01 19.66
N ARG A 722 12.27 23.92 19.70
CA ARG A 722 11.48 23.84 20.93
C ARG A 722 10.32 22.87 20.75
N ASP A 723 10.04 22.12 21.78
CA ASP A 723 8.83 21.30 21.89
C ASP A 723 8.29 21.28 23.32
N SER A 724 7.01 20.92 23.49
CA SER A 724 6.40 20.92 24.82
C SER A 724 5.26 19.91 24.95
N LEU A 725 5.18 19.28 26.11
CA LEU A 725 4.00 18.57 26.57
C LEU A 725 3.18 19.50 27.48
N VAL A 726 1.90 19.72 27.16
CA VAL A 726 1.03 20.67 27.89
C VAL A 726 -0.27 19.99 28.28
N ASN A 727 -0.85 20.42 29.41
CA ASN A 727 -2.25 20.14 29.67
C ASN A 727 -3.14 21.01 28.78
N ARG A 728 -4.19 20.39 28.27
CA ARG A 728 -5.11 20.97 27.28
C ARG A 728 -6.48 21.22 27.92
N GLY A 729 -7.21 22.16 27.36
CA GLY A 729 -8.57 22.46 27.79
C GLY A 729 -9.58 21.45 27.24
N LYS A 730 -10.87 21.66 27.55
CA LYS A 730 -11.95 20.89 26.90
C LYS A 730 -12.03 21.23 25.43
N VAL A 731 -12.62 20.33 24.64
CA VAL A 731 -12.92 20.61 23.24
C VAL A 731 -13.74 21.89 23.10
N ALA A 732 -13.24 22.84 22.32
CA ALA A 732 -13.85 24.15 22.09
C ALA A 732 -14.06 24.43 20.59
N GLY A 733 -13.46 23.63 19.67
CA GLY A 733 -13.58 23.82 18.25
C GLY A 733 -13.10 22.64 17.43
N LEU A 734 -13.29 22.77 16.11
CA LEU A 734 -12.81 21.83 15.10
C LEU A 734 -11.94 22.59 14.09
N LYS A 735 -10.76 22.07 13.80
CA LYS A 735 -9.92 22.47 12.68
C LYS A 735 -10.14 21.50 11.53
N MET A 736 -10.38 22.02 10.32
CA MET A 736 -10.53 21.24 9.08
C MET A 736 -9.39 21.58 8.12
N GLU A 737 -8.61 20.59 7.70
CA GLU A 737 -7.49 20.77 6.77
C GLU A 737 -7.64 19.85 5.58
N CYS A 738 -7.79 20.45 4.39
CA CYS A 738 -7.93 19.73 3.13
C CYS A 738 -6.58 19.67 2.41
N ASP A 739 -6.17 18.48 1.96
CA ASP A 739 -4.89 18.29 1.26
C ASP A 739 -4.93 18.79 -0.20
N ARG A 740 -6.10 19.19 -0.73
CA ARG A 740 -6.27 19.67 -2.10
C ARG A 740 -7.17 20.90 -2.19
N PRO A 741 -6.72 21.96 -2.86
CA PRO A 741 -7.53 23.18 -3.04
C PRO A 741 -8.66 22.99 -4.07
N SER A 742 -8.59 21.98 -4.93
CA SER A 742 -9.63 21.61 -5.91
C SER A 742 -9.42 20.19 -6.39
N LEU A 743 -10.48 19.55 -6.87
CA LEU A 743 -10.48 18.23 -7.49
C LEU A 743 -10.72 18.31 -8.99
N VAL A 744 -10.41 17.23 -9.73
CA VAL A 744 -10.83 17.03 -11.11
C VAL A 744 -11.96 16.01 -11.17
N THR A 745 -12.82 16.09 -12.20
CA THR A 745 -13.89 15.12 -12.42
C THR A 745 -13.36 13.69 -12.60
N LEU A 746 -14.17 12.68 -12.30
CA LEU A 746 -13.89 11.28 -12.65
C LEU A 746 -13.78 11.12 -14.19
N PRO A 747 -13.03 10.15 -14.71
CA PRO A 747 -13.02 9.82 -16.14
C PRO A 747 -14.40 9.31 -16.58
N GLN A 748 -14.72 9.49 -17.87
CA GLN A 748 -15.95 8.94 -18.43
C GLN A 748 -15.74 7.47 -18.81
N GLU A 749 -16.82 6.69 -18.75
CA GLU A 749 -16.84 5.32 -19.22
C GLU A 749 -16.44 5.24 -20.70
N LEU A 750 -15.63 4.26 -21.08
CA LEU A 750 -15.08 4.07 -22.42
C LEU A 750 -14.26 5.25 -22.96
N SER A 751 -13.86 6.21 -22.11
CA SER A 751 -12.82 7.17 -22.46
C SER A 751 -11.44 6.53 -22.41
N ALA A 752 -10.45 7.16 -23.08
CA ALA A 752 -9.06 6.69 -22.98
C ALA A 752 -8.60 6.67 -21.53
N ALA A 753 -7.94 5.57 -21.16
CA ALA A 753 -7.36 5.44 -19.83
C ALA A 753 -6.20 6.42 -19.63
N GLY A 754 -5.94 6.81 -18.37
CA GLY A 754 -4.88 7.75 -18.01
C GLY A 754 -5.39 9.13 -17.60
N GLY A 755 -4.47 10.09 -17.49
CA GLY A 755 -4.74 11.45 -17.05
C GLY A 755 -4.58 11.62 -15.53
N SER A 756 -5.02 12.80 -15.01
CA SER A 756 -4.85 13.16 -13.62
C SER A 756 -5.74 12.35 -12.69
N GLN A 757 -5.15 11.77 -11.65
CA GLN A 757 -5.85 11.04 -10.57
C GLN A 757 -6.23 11.95 -9.39
N GLN A 758 -6.24 13.26 -9.57
CA GLN A 758 -6.53 14.22 -8.51
C GLN A 758 -8.04 14.37 -8.27
N ASN A 759 -8.73 13.29 -8.08
CA ASN A 759 -10.18 13.18 -7.93
C ASN A 759 -10.63 12.85 -6.48
N VAL A 760 -9.68 12.69 -5.53
CA VAL A 760 -9.96 12.47 -4.12
C VAL A 760 -9.27 13.52 -3.25
N ALA A 761 -10.02 14.10 -2.32
CA ALA A 761 -9.53 14.96 -1.25
C ALA A 761 -9.53 14.21 0.09
N HIS A 762 -8.53 14.50 0.91
CA HIS A 762 -8.46 14.09 2.30
C HIS A 762 -8.64 15.32 3.18
N VAL A 763 -9.65 15.28 4.06
CA VAL A 763 -9.92 16.35 5.00
C VAL A 763 -9.62 15.86 6.41
N ARG A 764 -8.53 16.35 6.99
CA ARG A 764 -8.17 16.11 8.39
C ARG A 764 -9.07 16.91 9.30
N LEU A 765 -9.69 16.25 10.26
CA LEU A 765 -10.51 16.82 11.29
C LEU A 765 -9.76 16.73 12.61
N THR A 766 -9.47 17.87 13.25
CA THR A 766 -8.75 17.91 14.51
C THR A 766 -9.58 18.67 15.56
N LEU A 767 -9.94 18.00 16.65
CA LEU A 767 -10.57 18.62 17.80
C LEU A 767 -9.55 19.50 18.52
N VAL A 768 -9.91 20.75 18.80
CA VAL A 768 -9.02 21.69 19.48
C VAL A 768 -9.67 22.30 20.71
N ASP A 769 -8.83 22.66 21.67
CA ASP A 769 -9.25 23.45 22.83
C ASP A 769 -9.31 24.95 22.46
N LYS A 770 -9.66 25.79 23.47
CA LYS A 770 -9.77 27.25 23.29
C LYS A 770 -8.44 27.93 22.90
N ASP A 771 -7.30 27.29 23.16
CA ASP A 771 -5.97 27.80 22.86
C ASP A 771 -5.43 27.24 21.53
N GLY A 772 -6.23 26.43 20.84
CA GLY A 772 -5.90 25.83 19.54
C GLY A 772 -5.07 24.56 19.62
N TYR A 773 -4.81 24.01 20.81
CA TYR A 773 -4.13 22.74 20.97
C TYR A 773 -5.07 21.56 20.69
N ARG A 774 -4.56 20.55 20.00
CA ARG A 774 -5.29 19.29 19.72
C ARG A 774 -5.69 18.63 21.04
N GLN A 775 -6.97 18.40 21.26
CA GLN A 775 -7.49 17.71 22.44
C GLN A 775 -7.61 16.21 22.16
N GLN A 776 -6.70 15.43 22.75
CA GLN A 776 -6.57 13.99 22.48
C GLN A 776 -7.42 13.10 23.40
N MET A 777 -7.71 13.57 24.62
CA MET A 777 -8.30 12.75 25.68
C MET A 777 -9.80 13.00 25.91
N ASP A 778 -10.46 13.78 25.04
CA ASP A 778 -11.89 14.06 25.08
C ASP A 778 -12.54 13.63 23.73
N PRO A 779 -12.77 12.31 23.53
CA PRO A 779 -13.31 11.79 22.27
C PRO A 779 -14.76 12.24 22.07
N ARG A 780 -15.09 12.74 20.87
CA ARG A 780 -16.40 13.24 20.46
C ARG A 780 -16.90 12.52 19.23
N LEU A 781 -18.24 12.36 19.13
CA LEU A 781 -18.86 11.90 17.88
C LEU A 781 -18.76 13.01 16.84
N ILE A 782 -18.25 12.67 15.66
CA ILE A 782 -18.12 13.54 14.49
C ILE A 782 -19.00 12.97 13.40
N THR A 783 -19.85 13.81 12.80
CA THR A 783 -20.70 13.44 11.66
C THR A 783 -20.37 14.34 10.48
N ALA A 784 -20.23 13.76 9.30
CA ALA A 784 -19.92 14.47 8.06
C ALA A 784 -21.01 14.21 7.00
N GLU A 785 -21.46 15.28 6.36
CA GLU A 785 -22.38 15.27 5.24
C GLU A 785 -21.70 15.91 4.03
N VAL A 786 -21.88 15.34 2.84
CA VAL A 786 -21.28 15.82 1.58
C VAL A 786 -22.40 16.10 0.58
N GLU A 787 -22.41 17.30 0.02
CA GLU A 787 -23.39 17.76 -0.95
C GLU A 787 -22.70 18.26 -2.24
N GLY A 788 -23.41 18.28 -3.35
CA GLY A 788 -22.92 18.76 -4.65
C GLY A 788 -22.18 17.68 -5.44
N GLN A 789 -21.07 18.05 -6.08
CA GLN A 789 -20.34 17.17 -7.01
C GLN A 789 -19.31 16.28 -6.31
N GLY A 790 -19.71 15.65 -5.19
CA GLY A 790 -18.85 14.78 -4.41
C GLY A 790 -19.56 13.65 -3.70
N THR A 791 -18.81 12.59 -3.41
CA THR A 791 -19.25 11.43 -2.64
C THR A 791 -18.30 11.23 -1.45
N LEU A 792 -18.86 11.04 -0.25
CA LEU A 792 -18.09 10.63 0.91
C LEU A 792 -17.73 9.14 0.76
N LEU A 793 -16.44 8.84 0.51
CA LEU A 793 -15.95 7.47 0.46
C LEU A 793 -15.86 6.84 1.86
N GLY A 794 -15.62 7.64 2.88
CA GLY A 794 -15.61 7.19 4.26
C GLY A 794 -15.09 8.23 5.24
N ILE A 795 -15.44 8.01 6.51
CA ILE A 795 -14.88 8.70 7.67
C ILE A 795 -14.07 7.71 8.49
N GLU A 796 -12.81 8.03 8.82
CA GLU A 796 -11.82 7.12 9.37
C GLU A 796 -11.18 7.66 10.63
N THR A 797 -10.78 6.76 11.53
CA THR A 797 -9.88 7.03 12.67
C THR A 797 -8.91 5.86 12.84
N GLY A 798 -7.89 6.03 13.68
CA GLY A 798 -6.96 4.96 14.03
C GLY A 798 -7.51 3.92 15.03
N ASP A 799 -8.80 3.91 15.36
CA ASP A 799 -9.39 2.97 16.32
C ASP A 799 -10.00 1.75 15.63
N PHE A 800 -9.36 0.59 15.76
CA PHE A 800 -9.84 -0.68 15.21
C PHE A 800 -10.98 -1.35 16.00
N ARG A 801 -11.41 -0.78 17.14
CA ARG A 801 -12.48 -1.38 17.97
C ARG A 801 -13.88 -0.97 17.56
N ARG A 802 -14.01 -0.08 16.59
CA ARG A 802 -15.30 0.43 16.08
C ARG A 802 -16.17 -0.69 15.52
N ASP A 803 -17.51 -0.51 15.52
CA ASP A 803 -18.49 -1.53 15.20
C ASP A 803 -18.72 -1.73 13.69
N GLY A 804 -18.09 -0.95 12.82
CA GLY A 804 -18.22 -1.05 11.36
C GLY A 804 -17.29 -0.08 10.63
N PHE A 805 -17.14 -0.27 9.33
CA PHE A 805 -16.26 0.55 8.48
C PHE A 805 -17.03 1.46 7.53
N THR A 806 -18.37 1.44 7.58
CA THR A 806 -19.26 2.29 6.78
C THR A 806 -19.97 3.33 7.64
N GLY A 807 -20.55 4.35 7.00
CA GLY A 807 -21.34 5.37 7.66
C GLY A 807 -20.74 6.78 7.58
N GLN A 808 -21.48 7.74 8.11
CA GLN A 808 -21.13 9.17 8.06
C GLN A 808 -20.70 9.73 9.44
N SER A 809 -20.67 8.88 10.46
CA SER A 809 -20.34 9.29 11.84
C SER A 809 -19.29 8.38 12.43
N ILE A 810 -18.37 8.96 13.20
CA ILE A 810 -17.34 8.24 13.92
C ILE A 810 -16.95 8.98 15.21
N LYS A 811 -16.55 8.22 16.22
CA LYS A 811 -15.96 8.80 17.43
C LYS A 811 -14.48 9.12 17.15
N SER A 812 -14.05 10.34 17.46
CA SER A 812 -12.66 10.76 17.28
C SER A 812 -11.71 9.87 18.09
N TYR A 813 -10.53 9.62 17.55
CA TYR A 813 -9.47 8.86 18.19
C TYR A 813 -8.25 9.77 18.38
N PHE A 814 -7.77 9.91 19.59
CA PHE A 814 -6.77 10.92 19.95
C PHE A 814 -7.04 12.30 19.34
N GLY A 815 -8.32 12.74 19.34
CA GLY A 815 -8.75 14.05 18.87
C GLY A 815 -8.71 14.23 17.34
N SER A 816 -8.65 13.16 16.56
CA SER A 816 -8.56 13.23 15.11
C SER A 816 -9.56 12.30 14.41
N ALA A 817 -9.94 12.68 13.19
CA ALA A 817 -10.59 11.85 12.18
C ALA A 817 -10.18 12.31 10.76
N LEU A 818 -10.41 11.48 9.76
CA LEU A 818 -10.11 11.77 8.36
C LEU A 818 -11.33 11.49 7.49
N LEU A 819 -11.71 12.46 6.64
CA LEU A 819 -12.66 12.25 5.55
C LEU A 819 -11.92 11.95 4.27
N ARG A 820 -12.47 11.03 3.46
CA ARG A 820 -12.07 10.81 2.08
C ARG A 820 -13.26 11.14 1.18
N ILE A 821 -13.09 12.08 0.28
CA ILE A 821 -14.15 12.64 -0.56
C ILE A 821 -13.72 12.55 -2.02
N GLN A 822 -14.52 11.86 -2.84
CA GLN A 822 -14.27 11.71 -4.26
C GLN A 822 -15.20 12.65 -5.05
N SER A 823 -14.68 13.26 -6.13
CA SER A 823 -15.49 14.02 -7.08
C SER A 823 -16.41 13.10 -7.90
N THR A 824 -17.41 13.69 -8.55
CA THR A 824 -18.24 13.01 -9.54
C THR A 824 -17.70 13.22 -10.96
N HIS A 825 -18.47 12.80 -11.97
CA HIS A 825 -18.18 13.06 -13.40
C HIS A 825 -18.45 14.49 -13.85
N GLU A 826 -19.04 15.33 -13.00
CA GLU A 826 -19.48 16.68 -13.33
C GLU A 826 -18.64 17.75 -12.62
N THR A 827 -18.48 18.89 -13.29
CA THR A 827 -17.84 20.09 -12.69
C THR A 827 -18.78 20.80 -11.74
N GLY A 828 -18.22 21.52 -10.75
CA GLY A 828 -19.02 22.27 -9.79
C GLY A 828 -18.30 22.49 -8.47
N SER A 829 -18.99 22.30 -7.37
CA SER A 829 -18.44 22.39 -6.00
C SER A 829 -18.97 21.27 -5.13
N ILE A 830 -18.14 20.85 -4.21
CA ILE A 830 -18.48 19.93 -3.12
C ILE A 830 -18.57 20.76 -1.86
N ARG A 831 -19.67 20.66 -1.13
CA ARG A 831 -19.82 21.22 0.21
C ARG A 831 -19.75 20.13 1.26
N VAL A 832 -18.81 20.25 2.17
CA VAL A 832 -18.62 19.36 3.31
C VAL A 832 -19.17 20.07 4.55
N LYS A 833 -20.13 19.45 5.23
CA LYS A 833 -20.65 19.90 6.51
C LYS A 833 -20.22 18.92 7.59
N VAL A 834 -19.63 19.40 8.67
CA VAL A 834 -19.18 18.58 9.78
C VAL A 834 -19.83 19.09 11.08
N THR A 835 -20.44 18.17 11.83
CA THR A 835 -20.97 18.44 13.17
C THR A 835 -20.18 17.63 14.19
N VAL A 836 -19.97 18.24 15.36
CA VAL A 836 -19.22 17.63 16.49
C VAL A 836 -20.10 17.65 17.72
N GLU A 837 -20.22 16.51 18.37
CA GLU A 837 -20.97 16.38 19.62
C GLU A 837 -20.52 17.41 20.66
N GLY A 838 -21.47 18.17 21.19
CA GLY A 838 -21.24 19.21 22.23
C GLY A 838 -20.73 20.55 21.69
N LEU A 839 -20.52 20.71 20.38
CA LEU A 839 -20.30 22.01 19.75
C LEU A 839 -21.60 22.54 19.13
N PRO A 840 -21.91 23.84 19.27
CA PRO A 840 -23.24 24.37 18.91
C PRO A 840 -23.46 24.53 17.41
N GLU A 841 -22.38 24.78 16.64
CA GLU A 841 -22.48 25.14 15.23
C GLU A 841 -21.74 24.12 14.36
N PRO A 842 -22.27 23.82 13.15
CA PRO A 842 -21.57 23.01 12.15
C PRO A 842 -20.42 23.78 11.50
N TYR A 843 -19.44 23.02 11.01
CA TYR A 843 -18.29 23.51 10.27
C TYR A 843 -18.47 23.20 8.80
N TYR A 844 -18.02 24.10 7.90
CA TYR A 844 -18.18 23.95 6.46
C TYR A 844 -16.85 24.09 5.72
N LEU A 845 -16.72 23.33 4.63
CA LEU A 845 -15.60 23.39 3.71
C LEU A 845 -16.14 23.21 2.27
N ASP A 846 -15.79 24.13 1.38
CA ASP A 846 -16.15 24.03 -0.05
C ASP A 846 -14.92 23.64 -0.86
N ILE A 847 -15.06 22.60 -1.74
CA ILE A 847 -14.00 22.10 -2.60
C ILE A 847 -14.45 22.20 -4.06
N PRO A 848 -13.82 23.04 -4.89
CA PRO A 848 -14.15 23.17 -6.32
C PRO A 848 -13.81 21.88 -7.08
N VAL A 849 -14.68 21.48 -8.03
CA VAL A 849 -14.45 20.38 -8.97
C VAL A 849 -14.32 20.94 -10.38
N LYS A 850 -13.16 20.73 -11.00
CA LYS A 850 -12.82 21.20 -12.35
C LYS A 850 -12.89 20.06 -13.35
N GLY A 851 -13.12 20.39 -14.63
CA GLY A 851 -13.03 19.40 -15.71
C GLY A 851 -11.61 18.80 -15.79
N ARG A 852 -11.51 17.55 -16.22
CA ARG A 852 -10.22 16.93 -16.56
C ARG A 852 -9.55 17.70 -17.69
N PRO A 853 -8.23 17.92 -17.65
CA PRO A 853 -7.49 18.59 -18.72
C PRO A 853 -7.41 17.78 -20.00
#